data_bfcca78bceee500fe90424bfde1aad29
#
_entry.id   bfcca78bceee500fe90424bfde1aad29
#
_cell.length_a   1.000
_cell.length_b   1.000
_cell.length_c   1.000
_cell.angle_alpha   90.00
_cell.angle_beta   90.00
_cell.angle_gamma   90.00
#
_symmetry.space_group_name_H-M   'P 1'
#
loop_
_entity.id
_entity.type
_entity.pdbx_description
1 polymer ?
#
loop_
_entity_poly.entity_id
_entity_poly.type
_entity_poly.pdbx_seq_one_letter_code
_entity_poly.pdbx_strand_id
1 'polypeptide(L)'
;MKRTLLYIYTLCCMLLGIATQAEAQSWDFSSFSDADVTALNADTENWTYDSSNNRWKNAKALNNEVLMANGQEVAATKGLKFTISAADGLRLDNKKHSCTLNGAGRAVTIPALKKGDKLTVVCQSSSSSTARALTPTNLTVTEGFAKATDKQTCVGTVDEDGDVTLTADGGIYIYSITAGTSTGGGEQGGGDEPGTQPADDHSNKFDVNKNQALLTLNGNVLKYYNTEDVASIDINKAEGTVTVKGKTGEWSDQFTNSVATIGFNKASKGGQEGNIDNKGVEITSAKGWLESAYVTWNLLSGASSYNVYVKGGNYASYTKLDQQLVRNYGSYGRADMVGLVPGANYELKVVPVIGGAEDDTKASTATGIVVEAYDRSGFAHLSGTAVGAYNNDGSLKSNARVIYVTAATAKTVTLDVIDSSKGTASTYTGLQAIVNAYQKGLETRPVAIRIVGTITDSDMDSFGSSAEGLQIKGKNNTTHMNITMEGIGEDAGIWGFGILMRNAVSVELRNFAVMLCMDDAVSLDTDNKYCWVHHLDLFYGNTGGDSDQAKGDGTIDVKSDSQYITISYNHFWDSGKSSLCGMKSESGPNYICYHHNWFDHSDSRHPRVRSMSVHVWNNYYDGCSKYGVGSTMGSSVFVESNYFRNTKNPMLISRQGTDAKGAGTFSGENGGVIKSYGNVYAEKSSGSNYTPVTQKQSATDFDCYEVTNRNDEVPSTVKALVGGTAYNNFDTDANLIYKYTPDNAADVPAVVTGWTGAGRMNKGDFQWTFNNSTEDTNYGVISELKTALQNYKSSLKGHF
;
A
#
# COMPACT_ATOMS: atom_id res chain seq x y z
N MET A 1 -2.23 -14.06 -64.68
CA MET A 1 -3.21 -13.77 -63.56
C MET A 1 -2.52 -13.46 -62.23
N LYS A 2 -1.26 -13.05 -62.16
CA LYS A 2 -0.56 -12.64 -60.92
C LYS A 2 0.01 -11.20 -60.93
N ARG A 3 -0.28 -10.43 -61.99
CA ARG A 3 0.18 -9.04 -62.06
C ARG A 3 -0.98 -7.99 -62.05
N THR A 4 -2.21 -8.44 -62.04
CA THR A 4 -3.39 -7.54 -62.04
C THR A 4 -3.96 -7.35 -60.62
N LEU A 5 -3.59 -8.16 -59.65
CA LEU A 5 -4.02 -8.01 -58.26
C LEU A 5 -3.19 -7.00 -57.44
N LEU A 6 -2.00 -6.67 -57.93
CA LEU A 6 -1.10 -5.70 -57.22
C LEU A 6 -1.44 -4.24 -57.54
N TYR A 7 -2.17 -3.95 -58.63
CA TYR A 7 -2.58 -2.58 -58.97
C TYR A 7 -3.94 -2.17 -58.37
N ILE A 8 -4.73 -3.12 -57.92
CA ILE A 8 -6.00 -2.82 -57.26
C ILE A 8 -5.77 -2.49 -55.77
N TYR A 9 -4.68 -3.03 -55.13
CA TYR A 9 -4.35 -2.72 -53.73
C TYR A 9 -3.72 -1.33 -53.57
N THR A 10 -3.04 -0.82 -54.62
CA THR A 10 -2.40 0.51 -54.60
C THR A 10 -3.37 1.65 -54.97
N LEU A 11 -4.49 1.36 -55.59
CA LEU A 11 -5.47 2.38 -55.99
C LEU A 11 -6.59 2.55 -54.96
N CYS A 12 -6.79 1.60 -53.99
CA CYS A 12 -7.75 1.71 -52.93
C CYS A 12 -7.21 2.51 -51.71
N CYS A 13 -5.86 2.70 -51.64
CA CYS A 13 -5.25 3.51 -50.57
C CYS A 13 -5.16 5.02 -50.89
N MET A 14 -5.68 5.47 -52.05
CA MET A 14 -5.60 6.89 -52.42
C MET A 14 -6.94 7.66 -52.40
N LEU A 15 -8.03 7.06 -51.89
CA LEU A 15 -9.35 7.72 -51.95
C LEU A 15 -10.20 7.61 -50.68
N LEU A 16 -9.57 7.39 -49.54
CA LEU A 16 -10.21 7.62 -48.26
C LEU A 16 -9.28 8.49 -47.41
N GLY A 17 -9.47 9.78 -47.46
CA GLY A 17 -8.89 10.73 -46.53
C GLY A 17 -9.47 10.45 -45.12
N ILE A 18 -8.93 9.46 -44.43
CA ILE A 18 -9.24 9.24 -43.02
C ILE A 18 -8.38 10.26 -42.29
N ALA A 19 -9.01 11.26 -41.73
CA ALA A 19 -8.40 12.11 -40.71
C ALA A 19 -8.06 11.21 -39.53
N THR A 20 -6.83 10.76 -39.41
CA THR A 20 -6.33 10.14 -38.19
C THR A 20 -6.27 11.22 -37.12
N GLN A 21 -7.12 11.13 -36.11
CA GLN A 21 -6.84 11.84 -34.87
C GLN A 21 -5.50 11.36 -34.36
N ALA A 22 -4.58 12.31 -34.11
CA ALA A 22 -3.27 11.99 -33.62
C ALA A 22 -3.42 11.50 -32.17
N GLU A 23 -2.94 10.29 -31.87
CA GLU A 23 -2.76 9.81 -30.52
C GLU A 23 -1.92 10.81 -29.71
N ALA A 24 -2.21 10.97 -28.43
CA ALA A 24 -1.38 11.76 -27.55
C ALA A 24 0.03 11.18 -27.56
N GLN A 25 1.00 11.96 -28.02
CA GLN A 25 2.40 11.59 -28.08
C GLN A 25 3.09 12.04 -26.81
N SER A 26 3.94 11.19 -26.24
CA SER A 26 4.69 11.51 -25.02
C SER A 26 6.14 11.11 -25.16
N TRP A 27 7.04 12.02 -24.77
CA TRP A 27 8.49 11.82 -24.71
C TRP A 27 8.95 12.09 -23.28
N ASP A 28 9.54 11.11 -22.67
CA ASP A 28 10.14 11.18 -21.33
C ASP A 28 11.65 10.99 -21.45
N PHE A 29 12.41 11.97 -20.99
CA PHE A 29 13.87 11.96 -21.04
C PHE A 29 14.51 11.58 -19.70
N SER A 30 13.74 10.95 -18.80
CA SER A 30 14.23 10.47 -17.50
C SER A 30 15.24 9.34 -17.63
N SER A 31 15.16 8.55 -18.72
CA SER A 31 16.12 7.49 -19.07
C SER A 31 16.19 7.26 -20.57
N PHE A 32 17.33 6.73 -21.04
CA PHE A 32 17.51 6.29 -22.43
C PHE A 32 17.61 4.77 -22.44
N SER A 33 16.98 4.13 -23.42
CA SER A 33 16.97 2.66 -23.54
C SER A 33 18.38 2.12 -23.80
N ASP A 34 18.63 0.86 -23.42
CA ASP A 34 19.91 0.19 -23.72
C ASP A 34 20.21 0.18 -25.23
N ALA A 35 19.16 0.12 -26.06
CA ALA A 35 19.28 0.21 -27.53
C ALA A 35 19.73 1.61 -27.96
N ASP A 36 19.15 2.70 -27.41
CA ASP A 36 19.59 4.06 -27.69
C ASP A 36 21.02 4.29 -27.22
N VAL A 37 21.37 3.86 -26.02
CA VAL A 37 22.73 3.95 -25.45
C VAL A 37 23.73 3.23 -26.33
N THR A 38 23.43 2.02 -26.81
CA THR A 38 24.27 1.25 -27.69
C THR A 38 24.45 1.94 -29.03
N ALA A 39 23.38 2.43 -29.65
CA ALA A 39 23.42 3.11 -30.93
C ALA A 39 24.20 4.44 -30.85
N LEU A 40 23.96 5.26 -29.81
CA LEU A 40 24.67 6.52 -29.58
C LEU A 40 26.17 6.31 -29.32
N ASN A 41 26.58 5.26 -28.61
CA ASN A 41 27.98 4.93 -28.40
C ASN A 41 28.67 4.41 -29.64
N ALA A 42 27.93 3.73 -30.52
CA ALA A 42 28.47 3.20 -31.79
C ALA A 42 28.62 4.26 -32.87
N ASP A 43 27.83 5.34 -32.84
CA ASP A 43 27.80 6.40 -33.84
C ASP A 43 28.71 7.58 -33.45
N THR A 44 30.01 7.38 -33.50
CA THR A 44 31.02 8.40 -33.18
C THR A 44 31.15 9.52 -34.25
N GLU A 45 30.50 9.39 -35.41
CA GLU A 45 30.44 10.41 -36.43
C GLU A 45 29.42 11.51 -36.09
N ASN A 46 28.26 11.14 -35.49
CA ASN A 46 27.17 12.07 -35.20
C ASN A 46 27.10 12.41 -33.73
N TRP A 47 27.70 11.60 -32.87
CA TRP A 47 27.64 11.77 -31.42
C TRP A 47 29.00 11.69 -30.73
N THR A 48 29.19 12.52 -29.71
CA THR A 48 30.37 12.48 -28.84
C THR A 48 29.92 12.19 -27.41
N TYR A 49 30.43 11.13 -26.82
CA TYR A 49 30.12 10.79 -25.43
C TYR A 49 31.03 11.54 -24.46
N ASP A 50 30.43 12.25 -23.50
CA ASP A 50 31.09 12.95 -22.41
C ASP A 50 30.98 12.09 -21.14
N SER A 51 31.99 11.25 -20.89
CA SER A 51 32.01 10.30 -19.77
C SER A 51 31.99 10.96 -18.39
N SER A 52 32.54 12.18 -18.26
CA SER A 52 32.55 12.93 -16.99
C SER A 52 31.16 13.40 -16.57
N ASN A 53 30.26 13.54 -17.53
CA ASN A 53 28.90 14.00 -17.31
C ASN A 53 27.84 12.98 -17.69
N ASN A 54 28.22 11.80 -18.15
CA ASN A 54 27.33 10.73 -18.59
C ASN A 54 26.26 11.21 -19.59
N ARG A 55 26.71 11.78 -20.73
CA ARG A 55 25.82 12.36 -21.73
C ARG A 55 26.40 12.27 -23.14
N TRP A 56 25.54 12.28 -24.15
CA TRP A 56 25.89 12.36 -25.55
C TRP A 56 25.65 13.76 -26.10
N LYS A 57 26.57 14.26 -26.93
CA LYS A 57 26.51 15.59 -27.57
C LYS A 57 26.45 15.38 -29.06
N ASN A 58 25.59 16.13 -29.76
CA ASN A 58 25.61 16.15 -31.21
C ASN A 58 26.96 16.66 -31.75
N ALA A 59 27.54 15.95 -32.72
CA ALA A 59 28.81 16.33 -33.36
C ALA A 59 28.63 17.32 -34.52
N LYS A 60 27.45 17.42 -35.11
CA LYS A 60 27.12 18.25 -36.28
C LYS A 60 25.89 19.14 -36.00
N ALA A 61 25.69 20.19 -36.80
CA ALA A 61 24.45 20.93 -36.83
C ALA A 61 23.30 20.06 -37.35
N LEU A 62 22.06 20.35 -36.90
CA LEU A 62 20.82 19.69 -37.32
C LEU A 62 19.85 20.73 -37.86
N ASN A 63 19.22 20.46 -38.98
CA ASN A 63 18.33 21.41 -39.67
C ASN A 63 16.90 20.84 -39.77
N ASN A 64 16.17 20.90 -38.66
CA ASN A 64 14.83 20.36 -38.52
C ASN A 64 14.74 18.86 -38.82
N GLU A 65 15.66 18.09 -38.27
CA GLU A 65 15.86 16.68 -38.51
C GLU A 65 15.57 15.85 -37.24
N VAL A 66 15.12 14.59 -37.47
CA VAL A 66 15.02 13.61 -36.38
C VAL A 66 16.42 13.17 -35.94
N LEU A 67 16.55 12.74 -34.70
CA LEU A 67 17.84 12.25 -34.22
C LEU A 67 18.09 10.82 -34.65
N MET A 68 19.19 10.64 -35.35
CA MET A 68 19.67 9.36 -35.82
C MET A 68 20.92 8.95 -35.04
N ALA A 69 21.03 7.66 -34.68
CA ALA A 69 22.24 7.06 -34.15
C ALA A 69 22.45 5.69 -34.78
N ASN A 70 23.64 5.48 -35.35
CA ASN A 70 24.02 4.24 -36.03
C ASN A 70 22.97 3.74 -37.06
N GLY A 71 22.39 4.69 -37.85
CA GLY A 71 21.41 4.40 -38.89
C GLY A 71 19.98 4.12 -38.41
N GLN A 72 19.70 4.29 -37.10
CA GLN A 72 18.38 4.15 -36.52
C GLN A 72 17.94 5.46 -35.82
N GLU A 73 16.64 5.72 -35.80
CA GLU A 73 16.11 6.85 -35.08
C GLU A 73 16.21 6.59 -33.55
N VAL A 74 16.67 7.59 -32.79
CA VAL A 74 16.77 7.50 -31.31
C VAL A 74 15.37 7.38 -30.70
N ALA A 75 15.07 6.25 -30.07
CA ALA A 75 13.72 5.93 -29.61
C ALA A 75 13.18 6.93 -28.60
N ALA A 76 14.02 7.44 -27.70
CA ALA A 76 13.63 8.44 -26.70
C ALA A 76 13.16 9.78 -27.31
N THR A 77 13.51 10.06 -28.59
CA THR A 77 13.12 11.30 -29.27
C THR A 77 12.32 11.03 -30.57
N LYS A 78 11.78 9.84 -30.71
CA LYS A 78 11.11 9.37 -31.91
C LYS A 78 10.05 10.37 -32.41
N GLY A 79 10.18 10.78 -33.68
CA GLY A 79 9.28 11.73 -34.31
C GLY A 79 9.60 13.21 -34.04
N LEU A 80 10.33 13.56 -32.98
CA LEU A 80 10.75 14.92 -32.71
C LEU A 80 11.83 15.37 -33.71
N LYS A 81 11.74 16.60 -34.19
CA LYS A 81 12.76 17.19 -35.06
C LYS A 81 13.54 18.27 -34.33
N PHE A 82 14.81 18.41 -34.65
CA PHE A 82 15.68 19.35 -33.95
C PHE A 82 16.35 20.31 -34.92
N THR A 83 16.36 21.59 -34.56
CA THR A 83 17.14 22.64 -35.26
C THR A 83 18.24 23.08 -34.30
N ILE A 84 19.47 22.71 -34.65
CA ILE A 84 20.68 22.92 -33.84
C ILE A 84 21.77 23.53 -34.71
N SER A 85 22.21 24.76 -34.44
CA SER A 85 23.12 25.55 -35.28
C SER A 85 24.59 25.11 -35.26
N ALA A 86 25.00 24.28 -34.27
CA ALA A 86 26.38 23.83 -34.11
C ALA A 86 26.51 22.53 -33.32
N ALA A 87 27.70 21.92 -33.32
CA ALA A 87 28.07 20.83 -32.43
C ALA A 87 27.91 21.23 -30.96
N ASP A 88 27.66 20.28 -30.09
CA ASP A 88 27.34 20.44 -28.65
C ASP A 88 26.18 21.40 -28.39
N GLY A 89 25.32 21.62 -29.36
CA GLY A 89 24.09 22.41 -29.20
C GLY A 89 22.90 21.61 -28.65
N LEU A 90 22.97 20.28 -28.75
CA LEU A 90 22.01 19.34 -28.20
C LEU A 90 22.73 18.29 -27.34
N ARG A 91 22.13 17.94 -26.20
CA ARG A 91 22.67 16.91 -25.32
C ARG A 91 21.56 15.97 -24.88
N LEU A 92 21.81 14.67 -24.99
CA LEU A 92 21.02 13.62 -24.32
C LEU A 92 21.74 13.27 -23.02
N ASP A 93 21.20 13.70 -21.89
CA ASP A 93 21.93 13.80 -20.64
C ASP A 93 21.34 12.83 -19.57
N ASN A 94 22.00 11.68 -19.37
CA ASN A 94 21.62 10.69 -18.36
C ASN A 94 21.81 11.18 -16.92
N LYS A 95 22.77 12.11 -16.68
CA LYS A 95 23.02 12.64 -15.33
C LYS A 95 22.00 13.68 -14.92
N LYS A 96 21.42 14.39 -15.88
CA LYS A 96 20.38 15.41 -15.68
C LYS A 96 18.98 14.90 -16.03
N HIS A 97 18.89 13.68 -16.55
CA HIS A 97 17.63 13.08 -17.00
C HIS A 97 16.86 14.01 -17.94
N SER A 98 17.53 14.47 -19.00
CA SER A 98 16.97 15.50 -19.89
C SER A 98 17.49 15.43 -21.31
N CYS A 99 16.65 15.89 -22.25
CA CYS A 99 17.08 16.38 -23.56
C CYS A 99 17.40 17.88 -23.43
N THR A 100 18.65 18.27 -23.67
CA THR A 100 19.10 19.64 -23.41
C THR A 100 19.31 20.43 -24.69
N LEU A 101 18.60 21.52 -24.87
CA LEU A 101 18.93 22.53 -25.86
C LEU A 101 20.02 23.44 -25.28
N ASN A 102 21.28 23.27 -25.74
CA ASN A 102 22.45 23.91 -25.13
C ASN A 102 22.80 25.25 -25.78
N GLY A 103 21.93 26.24 -25.59
CA GLY A 103 22.16 27.64 -26.00
C GLY A 103 20.97 28.27 -26.73
N ALA A 104 21.04 29.56 -26.99
CA ALA A 104 19.98 30.33 -27.65
C ALA A 104 19.80 29.96 -29.14
N GLY A 105 18.56 30.05 -29.60
CA GLY A 105 18.18 29.76 -31.00
C GLY A 105 18.15 28.28 -31.38
N ARG A 106 18.30 27.37 -30.42
CA ARG A 106 18.10 25.93 -30.62
C ARG A 106 16.65 25.59 -30.40
N ALA A 107 16.13 24.67 -31.22
CA ALA A 107 14.71 24.35 -31.17
C ALA A 107 14.43 22.84 -31.25
N VAL A 108 13.32 22.43 -30.62
CA VAL A 108 12.66 21.14 -30.84
C VAL A 108 11.30 21.38 -31.46
N THR A 109 10.97 20.62 -32.49
CA THR A 109 9.71 20.68 -33.23
C THR A 109 8.92 19.39 -33.01
N ILE A 110 7.68 19.52 -32.54
CA ILE A 110 6.69 18.46 -32.39
C ILE A 110 5.83 18.50 -33.65
N PRO A 111 5.90 17.50 -34.56
CA PRO A 111 5.25 17.57 -35.86
C PRO A 111 3.78 17.15 -35.81
N ALA A 112 3.00 17.66 -36.76
CA ALA A 112 1.68 17.18 -37.14
C ALA A 112 0.59 17.19 -36.05
N LEU A 113 0.66 18.17 -35.12
CA LEU A 113 -0.38 18.37 -34.11
C LEU A 113 -1.65 18.99 -34.73
N LYS A 114 -2.75 18.81 -34.09
CA LYS A 114 -4.08 19.34 -34.51
C LYS A 114 -4.46 20.56 -33.69
N LYS A 115 -5.22 21.44 -34.34
CA LYS A 115 -5.85 22.58 -33.66
C LYS A 115 -6.62 22.10 -32.42
N GLY A 116 -6.34 22.70 -31.29
CA GLY A 116 -6.97 22.33 -30.03
C GLY A 116 -6.22 21.28 -29.21
N ASP A 117 -5.18 20.63 -29.77
CA ASP A 117 -4.33 19.73 -29.01
C ASP A 117 -3.65 20.46 -27.86
N LYS A 118 -3.53 19.79 -26.71
CA LYS A 118 -2.75 20.30 -25.60
C LYS A 118 -1.29 19.90 -25.73
N LEU A 119 -0.40 20.84 -25.48
CA LEU A 119 1.04 20.58 -25.30
C LEU A 119 1.43 20.88 -23.86
N THR A 120 2.07 19.90 -23.22
CA THR A 120 2.67 20.06 -21.90
C THR A 120 4.16 19.79 -21.99
N VAL A 121 4.99 20.69 -21.47
CA VAL A 121 6.45 20.59 -21.50
C VAL A 121 6.99 20.83 -20.09
N VAL A 122 7.74 19.88 -19.56
CA VAL A 122 8.45 20.06 -18.28
C VAL A 122 9.89 20.43 -18.58
N CYS A 123 10.30 21.66 -18.16
CA CYS A 123 11.62 22.17 -18.48
C CYS A 123 12.22 23.01 -17.35
N GLN A 124 13.53 23.30 -17.47
CA GLN A 124 14.27 24.13 -16.49
C GLN A 124 15.44 24.83 -17.15
N SER A 125 15.79 26.03 -16.72
CA SER A 125 17.05 26.68 -17.12
C SER A 125 18.26 25.81 -16.73
N SER A 126 19.22 25.66 -17.60
CA SER A 126 20.49 24.98 -17.29
C SER A 126 21.41 25.81 -16.38
N SER A 127 21.01 27.03 -16.03
CA SER A 127 21.71 27.92 -15.12
C SER A 127 20.86 28.18 -13.86
N SER A 128 21.45 28.05 -12.70
CA SER A 128 20.79 28.36 -11.42
C SER A 128 20.67 29.88 -11.14
N SER A 129 21.37 30.72 -11.94
CA SER A 129 21.39 32.16 -11.74
C SER A 129 20.83 32.99 -12.92
N THR A 130 20.58 32.33 -14.07
CA THR A 130 20.08 33.01 -15.27
C THR A 130 18.75 32.42 -15.69
N ALA A 131 17.68 33.16 -15.57
CA ALA A 131 16.35 32.77 -15.99
C ALA A 131 16.26 32.65 -17.53
N ARG A 132 15.70 31.57 -18.03
CA ARG A 132 15.55 31.26 -19.46
C ARG A 132 14.17 30.66 -19.75
N ALA A 133 13.79 30.72 -21.05
CA ALA A 133 12.49 30.25 -21.47
C ALA A 133 12.58 29.50 -22.82
N LEU A 134 11.56 28.67 -23.07
CA LEU A 134 11.20 28.19 -24.40
C LEU A 134 10.17 29.15 -25.00
N THR A 135 10.35 29.59 -26.23
CA THR A 135 9.37 30.37 -26.97
C THR A 135 8.64 29.44 -27.95
N PRO A 136 7.36 29.19 -27.78
CA PRO A 136 6.59 28.36 -28.70
C PRO A 136 6.12 29.14 -29.93
N THR A 137 5.90 28.39 -31.02
CA THR A 137 5.17 28.87 -32.22
C THR A 137 3.97 27.96 -32.46
N ASN A 138 2.88 28.44 -33.03
CA ASN A 138 1.62 27.70 -33.24
C ASN A 138 1.02 27.15 -31.93
N LEU A 139 1.15 27.93 -30.83
CA LEU A 139 0.68 27.52 -29.50
C LEU A 139 0.22 28.73 -28.70
N THR A 140 -1.04 28.75 -28.29
CA THR A 140 -1.54 29.69 -27.30
C THR A 140 -1.18 29.17 -25.90
N VAL A 141 -0.31 29.92 -25.20
CA VAL A 141 0.19 29.56 -23.86
C VAL A 141 -0.89 29.79 -22.81
N THR A 142 -1.12 28.77 -21.97
CA THR A 142 -2.03 28.83 -20.83
C THR A 142 -1.30 28.84 -19.49
N GLU A 143 -0.09 28.24 -19.40
CA GLU A 143 0.72 28.19 -18.19
C GLU A 143 2.21 28.05 -18.56
N GLY A 144 3.10 28.60 -17.73
CA GLY A 144 4.54 28.52 -17.90
C GLY A 144 5.07 29.30 -19.11
N PHE A 145 6.13 28.84 -19.73
CA PHE A 145 6.89 29.47 -20.84
C PHE A 145 7.49 30.86 -20.53
N ALA A 146 7.34 31.35 -19.30
CA ALA A 146 8.04 32.55 -18.84
C ALA A 146 9.50 32.23 -18.47
N LYS A 147 10.36 33.28 -18.46
CA LYS A 147 11.75 33.07 -18.02
C LYS A 147 11.80 32.67 -16.55
N ALA A 148 12.39 31.52 -16.27
CA ALA A 148 12.58 31.00 -14.92
C ALA A 148 13.94 30.29 -14.77
N THR A 149 14.42 30.24 -13.53
CA THR A 149 15.59 29.41 -13.14
C THR A 149 15.15 28.03 -12.69
N ASP A 150 13.96 27.92 -12.07
CA ASP A 150 13.44 26.70 -11.49
C ASP A 150 12.72 25.82 -12.52
N LYS A 151 12.48 24.57 -12.15
CA LYS A 151 11.72 23.63 -12.96
C LYS A 151 10.28 24.10 -13.08
N GLN A 152 9.79 24.17 -14.31
CA GLN A 152 8.41 24.60 -14.60
C GLN A 152 7.69 23.61 -15.51
N THR A 153 6.39 23.55 -15.37
CA THR A 153 5.48 22.90 -16.30
C THR A 153 4.89 23.96 -17.21
N CYS A 154 5.10 23.82 -18.49
CA CYS A 154 4.62 24.75 -19.52
C CYS A 154 3.46 24.12 -20.26
N VAL A 155 2.31 24.78 -20.32
CA VAL A 155 1.09 24.26 -20.96
C VAL A 155 0.58 25.25 -22.00
N GLY A 156 0.14 24.72 -23.14
CA GLY A 156 -0.51 25.51 -24.20
C GLY A 156 -1.44 24.68 -25.04
N THR A 157 -2.22 25.35 -25.88
CA THR A 157 -3.15 24.75 -26.83
C THR A 157 -2.72 25.11 -28.25
N VAL A 158 -2.71 24.13 -29.14
CA VAL A 158 -2.29 24.31 -30.55
C VAL A 158 -3.30 25.19 -31.29
N ASP A 159 -2.79 26.23 -31.96
CA ASP A 159 -3.64 27.24 -32.60
C ASP A 159 -4.19 26.78 -33.96
N GLU A 160 -3.39 26.05 -34.74
CA GLU A 160 -3.76 25.55 -36.08
C GLU A 160 -3.10 24.19 -36.33
N ASP A 161 -3.68 23.37 -37.20
CA ASP A 161 -3.08 22.10 -37.65
C ASP A 161 -1.66 22.30 -38.16
N GLY A 162 -0.69 21.57 -37.59
CA GLY A 162 0.69 21.65 -38.04
C GLY A 162 1.72 21.42 -36.95
N ASP A 163 2.94 21.84 -37.21
CA ASP A 163 4.07 21.66 -36.30
C ASP A 163 4.06 22.73 -35.20
N VAL A 164 4.38 22.34 -33.97
CA VAL A 164 4.69 23.27 -32.87
C VAL A 164 6.20 23.25 -32.63
N THR A 165 6.85 24.43 -32.68
CA THR A 165 8.27 24.56 -32.43
C THR A 165 8.53 25.31 -31.13
N LEU A 166 9.41 24.78 -30.30
CA LEU A 166 9.86 25.34 -29.05
C LEU A 166 11.30 25.80 -29.18
N THR A 167 11.54 27.12 -29.21
CA THR A 167 12.86 27.72 -29.36
C THR A 167 13.43 28.21 -28.02
N ALA A 168 14.61 27.75 -27.67
CA ALA A 168 15.29 28.13 -26.45
C ALA A 168 16.00 29.50 -26.57
N ASP A 169 15.89 30.35 -25.55
CA ASP A 169 16.63 31.63 -25.47
C ASP A 169 17.99 31.46 -24.77
N GLY A 170 18.32 30.27 -24.34
CA GLY A 170 19.57 29.89 -23.69
C GLY A 170 19.62 28.38 -23.44
N GLY A 171 20.48 27.91 -22.57
CA GLY A 171 20.51 26.47 -22.24
C GLY A 171 19.29 26.05 -21.44
N ILE A 172 18.50 25.08 -21.92
CA ILE A 172 17.29 24.56 -21.31
C ILE A 172 17.38 23.05 -21.21
N TYR A 173 17.11 22.50 -20.02
CA TYR A 173 16.80 21.08 -19.80
C TYR A 173 15.32 20.85 -20.10
N ILE A 174 15.00 19.92 -20.98
CA ILE A 174 13.64 19.41 -21.23
C ILE A 174 13.58 18.02 -20.64
N TYR A 175 12.67 17.82 -19.69
CA TYR A 175 12.49 16.54 -18.98
C TYR A 175 11.42 15.66 -19.63
N SER A 176 10.33 16.27 -20.09
CA SER A 176 9.28 15.58 -20.84
C SER A 176 8.52 16.53 -21.75
N ILE A 177 7.93 15.94 -22.80
CA ILE A 177 6.98 16.59 -23.72
C ILE A 177 5.79 15.66 -23.86
N THR A 178 4.56 16.18 -23.71
CA THR A 178 3.33 15.46 -24.01
C THR A 178 2.47 16.32 -24.91
N ALA A 179 2.03 15.76 -26.03
CA ALA A 179 1.23 16.46 -27.04
C ALA A 179 0.05 15.61 -27.52
N GLY A 180 -1.13 16.23 -27.70
CA GLY A 180 -2.34 15.61 -28.20
C GLY A 180 -3.59 15.98 -27.42
N THR A 181 -4.76 15.50 -27.81
CA THR A 181 -6.02 15.77 -27.14
C THR A 181 -6.05 15.17 -25.75
N SER A 182 -5.92 16.00 -24.71
CA SER A 182 -6.21 15.63 -23.33
C SER A 182 -7.71 15.85 -23.09
N THR A 183 -8.48 14.79 -22.99
CA THR A 183 -9.88 14.85 -22.51
C THR A 183 -9.88 15.20 -21.03
N GLY A 184 -9.98 16.48 -20.74
CA GLY A 184 -10.32 17.04 -19.44
C GLY A 184 -11.68 17.73 -19.53
N GLY A 185 -12.66 17.13 -18.93
CA GLY A 185 -14.01 17.48 -18.53
C GLY A 185 -14.74 18.71 -19.09
N GLY A 186 -15.98 18.49 -19.58
CA GLY A 186 -17.03 19.50 -19.71
C GLY A 186 -17.90 19.40 -20.97
N GLU A 187 -19.02 18.72 -20.83
CA GLU A 187 -20.34 18.86 -21.47
C GLU A 187 -20.53 18.93 -22.98
N GLN A 188 -21.23 17.89 -23.43
CA GLN A 188 -22.40 17.81 -24.34
C GLN A 188 -22.29 17.97 -25.85
N GLY A 189 -22.68 16.88 -26.53
CA GLY A 189 -23.56 16.95 -27.73
C GLY A 189 -23.16 16.18 -28.97
N GLY A 190 -23.51 14.91 -29.05
CA GLY A 190 -24.19 14.24 -30.17
C GLY A 190 -23.53 14.01 -31.52
N GLY A 191 -23.48 12.73 -31.97
CA GLY A 191 -23.61 12.30 -33.35
C GLY A 191 -22.62 11.31 -33.91
N ASP A 192 -23.04 10.06 -33.99
CA ASP A 192 -22.60 8.82 -34.69
C ASP A 192 -21.72 8.95 -35.95
N GLU A 193 -20.71 8.10 -36.17
CA GLU A 193 -20.55 6.66 -36.46
C GLU A 193 -19.10 6.24 -36.85
N PRO A 194 -18.75 4.98 -37.17
CA PRO A 194 -17.93 4.13 -36.31
C PRO A 194 -16.59 3.73 -36.92
N GLY A 195 -15.65 3.35 -36.06
CA GLY A 195 -14.57 2.46 -36.46
C GLY A 195 -13.19 2.74 -35.90
N THR A 196 -12.79 1.92 -34.93
CA THR A 196 -11.49 1.44 -34.54
C THR A 196 -10.65 2.32 -33.62
N GLN A 197 -10.99 2.28 -32.46
CA GLN A 197 -10.46 2.54 -31.09
C GLN A 197 -11.49 3.35 -30.32
N PRO A 198 -11.69 3.11 -29.03
CA PRO A 198 -12.85 3.72 -28.40
C PRO A 198 -12.73 5.24 -28.45
N ALA A 199 -13.64 5.87 -29.18
CA ALA A 199 -13.78 7.31 -29.22
C ALA A 199 -14.19 7.86 -27.85
N ASP A 200 -14.70 6.98 -26.99
CA ASP A 200 -15.05 7.23 -25.61
C ASP A 200 -14.40 6.14 -24.76
N ASP A 201 -13.35 6.49 -24.03
CA ASP A 201 -12.76 5.63 -23.01
C ASP A 201 -13.72 5.54 -21.81
N HIS A 202 -14.45 4.43 -21.73
CA HIS A 202 -15.43 4.17 -20.66
C HIS A 202 -14.79 3.64 -19.39
N SER A 203 -13.44 3.66 -19.31
CA SER A 203 -12.74 3.30 -18.10
C SER A 203 -12.98 4.34 -16.99
N ASN A 204 -12.99 3.84 -15.77
CA ASN A 204 -13.14 4.63 -14.57
C ASN A 204 -11.77 4.98 -13.98
N LYS A 205 -11.71 5.90 -13.02
CA LYS A 205 -10.60 6.02 -12.11
C LYS A 205 -10.67 4.88 -11.08
N PHE A 206 -9.52 4.52 -10.50
CA PHE A 206 -9.51 3.63 -9.35
C PHE A 206 -10.39 4.19 -8.23
N ASP A 207 -11.25 3.35 -7.69
CA ASP A 207 -12.13 3.70 -6.56
C ASP A 207 -12.22 2.48 -5.64
N VAL A 208 -11.61 2.60 -4.46
CA VAL A 208 -11.59 1.57 -3.43
C VAL A 208 -13.01 1.17 -2.97
N ASN A 209 -14.00 2.02 -3.20
CA ASN A 209 -15.41 1.76 -2.86
C ASN A 209 -16.19 1.07 -3.98
N LYS A 210 -15.53 0.72 -5.09
CA LYS A 210 -16.16 0.07 -6.24
C LYS A 210 -15.53 -1.29 -6.53
N ASN A 211 -16.37 -2.26 -6.89
CA ASN A 211 -15.86 -3.48 -7.52
C ASN A 211 -15.41 -3.11 -8.93
N GLN A 212 -14.15 -3.29 -9.25
CA GLN A 212 -13.61 -2.91 -10.55
C GLN A 212 -12.89 -4.08 -11.23
N ALA A 213 -13.10 -4.20 -12.54
CA ALA A 213 -12.22 -4.98 -13.39
C ALA A 213 -11.00 -4.10 -13.73
N LEU A 214 -9.81 -4.66 -13.63
CA LEU A 214 -8.53 -3.99 -13.86
C LEU A 214 -7.86 -4.61 -15.08
N LEU A 215 -7.64 -3.81 -16.13
CA LEU A 215 -6.85 -4.21 -17.29
C LEU A 215 -5.49 -3.53 -17.20
N THR A 216 -4.43 -4.33 -17.13
CA THR A 216 -3.05 -3.84 -17.25
C THR A 216 -2.65 -3.91 -18.72
N LEU A 217 -2.34 -2.78 -19.30
CA LEU A 217 -1.90 -2.66 -20.69
C LEU A 217 -0.38 -2.68 -20.78
N ASN A 218 0.15 -2.89 -21.98
CA ASN A 218 1.57 -2.78 -22.26
C ASN A 218 2.07 -1.38 -21.86
N GLY A 219 3.16 -1.34 -21.06
CA GLY A 219 3.71 -0.09 -20.53
C GLY A 219 3.09 0.34 -19.19
N ASN A 220 2.44 -0.57 -18.45
CA ASN A 220 1.85 -0.33 -17.12
C ASN A 220 0.69 0.69 -17.10
N VAL A 221 0.04 0.93 -18.21
CA VAL A 221 -1.20 1.71 -18.24
C VAL A 221 -2.32 0.86 -17.67
N LEU A 222 -3.02 1.39 -16.68
CA LEU A 222 -4.13 0.71 -16.00
C LEU A 222 -5.45 1.30 -16.46
N LYS A 223 -6.40 0.41 -16.74
CA LYS A 223 -7.79 0.75 -17.05
C LYS A 223 -8.70 0.06 -16.05
N TYR A 224 -9.57 0.82 -15.40
CA TYR A 224 -10.51 0.34 -14.41
C TYR A 224 -11.92 0.40 -14.98
N TYR A 225 -12.70 -0.64 -14.77
CA TYR A 225 -14.12 -0.67 -15.16
C TYR A 225 -14.95 -1.10 -13.97
N ASN A 226 -15.90 -0.28 -13.52
CA ASN A 226 -16.82 -0.69 -12.46
C ASN A 226 -17.60 -1.92 -12.92
N THR A 227 -17.53 -3.03 -12.19
CA THR A 227 -18.19 -4.29 -12.62
C THR A 227 -19.71 -4.17 -12.65
N GLU A 228 -20.27 -3.17 -11.97
CA GLU A 228 -21.70 -2.85 -12.05
C GLU A 228 -22.12 -2.29 -13.43
N ASP A 229 -21.19 -1.72 -14.18
CA ASP A 229 -21.43 -1.13 -15.50
C ASP A 229 -21.05 -2.08 -16.65
N VAL A 230 -20.33 -3.17 -16.37
CA VAL A 230 -19.82 -4.13 -17.35
C VAL A 230 -20.77 -5.33 -17.51
N ALA A 231 -21.14 -5.65 -18.75
CA ALA A 231 -21.90 -6.85 -19.10
C ALA A 231 -20.97 -8.06 -19.30
N SER A 232 -19.86 -7.88 -20.03
CA SER A 232 -18.87 -8.93 -20.28
C SER A 232 -17.50 -8.35 -20.58
N ILE A 233 -16.47 -9.19 -20.34
CA ILE A 233 -15.10 -8.98 -20.83
C ILE A 233 -14.78 -10.19 -21.71
N ASP A 234 -14.74 -9.98 -23.01
CA ASP A 234 -14.54 -11.04 -23.99
C ASP A 234 -13.09 -11.09 -24.45
N ILE A 235 -12.47 -12.26 -24.39
CA ILE A 235 -11.08 -12.48 -24.79
C ILE A 235 -11.03 -13.33 -26.05
N ASN A 236 -10.59 -12.74 -27.16
CA ASN A 236 -10.34 -13.47 -28.40
C ASN A 236 -8.83 -13.67 -28.60
N LYS A 237 -8.35 -14.84 -28.21
CA LYS A 237 -6.91 -15.18 -28.32
C LYS A 237 -6.42 -15.28 -29.75
N ALA A 238 -7.29 -15.61 -30.70
CA ALA A 238 -6.91 -15.76 -32.12
C ALA A 238 -6.65 -14.40 -32.79
N GLU A 239 -7.35 -13.38 -32.36
CA GLU A 239 -7.23 -12.00 -32.86
C GLU A 239 -6.41 -11.11 -31.91
N GLY A 240 -6.02 -11.62 -30.73
CA GLY A 240 -5.30 -10.85 -29.71
C GLY A 240 -6.14 -9.70 -29.12
N THR A 241 -7.49 -9.83 -29.11
CA THR A 241 -8.37 -8.76 -28.62
C THR A 241 -8.98 -9.06 -27.27
N VAL A 242 -9.10 -8.02 -26.45
CA VAL A 242 -9.92 -7.99 -25.24
C VAL A 242 -10.97 -6.90 -25.40
N THR A 243 -12.23 -7.26 -25.26
CA THR A 243 -13.37 -6.34 -25.42
C THR A 243 -14.16 -6.25 -24.13
N VAL A 244 -14.28 -5.05 -23.57
CA VAL A 244 -15.11 -4.75 -22.39
C VAL A 244 -16.43 -4.17 -22.91
N LYS A 245 -17.58 -4.79 -22.57
CA LYS A 245 -18.91 -4.36 -23.01
C LYS A 245 -19.73 -3.84 -21.85
N GLY A 246 -20.38 -2.70 -22.04
CA GLY A 246 -21.31 -2.11 -21.08
C GLY A 246 -22.62 -2.88 -20.95
N LYS A 247 -23.28 -2.84 -19.78
CA LYS A 247 -24.56 -3.52 -19.50
C LYS A 247 -25.71 -3.00 -20.34
N THR A 248 -25.71 -1.74 -20.69
CA THR A 248 -26.75 -1.13 -21.54
C THR A 248 -26.58 -1.49 -23.00
N GLY A 249 -25.42 -2.06 -23.40
CA GLY A 249 -25.10 -2.33 -24.80
C GLY A 249 -24.74 -1.08 -25.59
N GLU A 250 -24.65 0.08 -24.94
CA GLU A 250 -24.43 1.38 -25.60
C GLU A 250 -22.93 1.64 -25.85
N TRP A 251 -22.01 0.90 -25.21
CA TRP A 251 -20.60 1.07 -25.40
C TRP A 251 -19.80 -0.24 -25.35
N SER A 252 -18.65 -0.21 -25.98
CA SER A 252 -17.71 -1.34 -26.00
C SER A 252 -16.29 -0.83 -26.25
N ASP A 253 -15.41 -1.06 -25.29
CA ASP A 253 -13.99 -0.74 -25.41
C ASP A 253 -13.21 -1.97 -25.87
N GLN A 254 -12.41 -1.86 -26.94
CA GLN A 254 -11.63 -2.96 -27.48
C GLN A 254 -10.15 -2.64 -27.43
N PHE A 255 -9.37 -3.57 -26.92
CA PHE A 255 -7.92 -3.50 -26.82
C PHE A 255 -7.29 -4.61 -27.64
N THR A 256 -6.41 -4.23 -28.59
CA THR A 256 -5.77 -5.19 -29.48
C THR A 256 -4.28 -5.32 -29.13
N ASN A 257 -3.84 -6.54 -28.81
CA ASN A 257 -2.46 -6.89 -28.46
C ASN A 257 -1.81 -6.02 -27.37
N SER A 258 -2.63 -5.36 -26.54
CA SER A 258 -2.16 -4.41 -25.55
C SER A 258 -2.46 -4.82 -24.09
N VAL A 259 -3.40 -5.75 -23.86
CA VAL A 259 -3.75 -6.20 -22.51
C VAL A 259 -2.77 -7.28 -22.06
N ALA A 260 -2.00 -6.99 -21.02
CA ALA A 260 -1.06 -7.91 -20.40
C ALA A 260 -1.77 -8.80 -19.34
N THR A 261 -2.61 -8.22 -18.48
CA THR A 261 -3.36 -8.95 -17.46
C THR A 261 -4.76 -8.39 -17.28
N ILE A 262 -5.66 -9.21 -16.75
CA ILE A 262 -6.99 -8.81 -16.29
C ILE A 262 -7.10 -9.26 -14.84
N GLY A 263 -7.32 -8.32 -13.94
CA GLY A 263 -7.55 -8.54 -12.52
C GLY A 263 -8.93 -8.04 -12.09
N PHE A 264 -9.29 -8.25 -10.84
CA PHE A 264 -10.52 -7.73 -10.26
C PHE A 264 -10.24 -7.23 -8.85
N ASN A 265 -10.53 -5.96 -8.60
CA ASN A 265 -10.53 -5.38 -7.27
C ASN A 265 -11.91 -5.52 -6.65
N LYS A 266 -11.96 -5.86 -5.38
CA LYS A 266 -13.19 -5.91 -4.60
C LYS A 266 -13.41 -4.56 -3.91
N ALA A 267 -14.61 -4.00 -4.04
CA ALA A 267 -14.96 -2.77 -3.35
C ALA A 267 -14.87 -2.92 -1.83
N SER A 268 -14.33 -1.90 -1.18
CA SER A 268 -14.51 -1.66 0.24
C SER A 268 -15.90 -1.04 0.46
N LYS A 269 -16.89 -1.87 0.79
CA LYS A 269 -18.27 -1.40 1.03
C LYS A 269 -18.53 -1.01 2.48
N GLY A 270 -17.66 -1.37 3.41
CA GLY A 270 -17.82 -1.15 4.84
C GLY A 270 -17.83 0.32 5.27
N GLY A 271 -17.30 1.24 4.42
CA GLY A 271 -17.30 2.68 4.70
C GLY A 271 -18.56 3.43 4.27
N GLN A 272 -19.54 2.77 3.67
CA GLN A 272 -20.76 3.44 3.23
C GLN A 272 -21.70 3.67 4.41
N GLU A 273 -22.32 4.87 4.45
CA GLU A 273 -23.36 5.17 5.42
C GLU A 273 -24.59 4.28 5.19
N GLY A 274 -25.16 3.75 6.27
CA GLY A 274 -26.45 3.10 6.25
C GLY A 274 -27.57 4.09 5.98
N ASN A 275 -28.72 3.59 5.49
CA ASN A 275 -29.93 4.39 5.35
C ASN A 275 -30.53 4.62 6.74
N ILE A 276 -30.55 5.87 7.21
CA ILE A 276 -30.96 6.25 8.56
C ILE A 276 -32.43 6.69 8.56
N ASP A 277 -33.28 6.10 9.43
CA ASP A 277 -34.66 6.48 9.73
C ASP A 277 -34.75 6.99 11.18
N ASN A 278 -34.63 8.29 11.36
CA ASN A 278 -34.71 8.95 12.65
C ASN A 278 -36.16 9.26 13.07
N LYS A 279 -36.58 8.76 14.23
CA LYS A 279 -37.91 9.03 14.81
C LYS A 279 -37.84 9.85 16.10
N GLY A 280 -36.96 9.52 17.00
CA GLY A 280 -36.78 10.20 18.28
C GLY A 280 -35.33 10.35 18.66
N VAL A 281 -34.58 9.23 18.70
CA VAL A 281 -33.11 9.24 18.74
C VAL A 281 -32.56 9.72 17.40
N GLU A 282 -31.68 10.67 17.42
CA GLU A 282 -31.00 11.14 16.20
C GLU A 282 -29.72 10.31 15.97
N ILE A 283 -29.78 9.31 15.10
CA ILE A 283 -28.60 8.60 14.61
C ILE A 283 -27.81 9.56 13.69
N THR A 284 -26.54 9.75 13.98
CA THR A 284 -25.63 10.66 13.29
C THR A 284 -24.75 9.96 12.28
N SER A 285 -24.43 8.68 12.50
CA SER A 285 -23.69 7.83 11.58
C SER A 285 -23.92 6.36 11.87
N ALA A 286 -23.92 5.53 10.83
CA ALA A 286 -23.98 4.08 10.95
C ALA A 286 -23.23 3.46 9.77
N LYS A 287 -22.10 2.76 10.04
CA LYS A 287 -21.23 2.22 8.98
C LYS A 287 -20.77 0.82 9.30
N GLY A 288 -20.53 0.04 8.23
CA GLY A 288 -19.80 -1.21 8.31
C GLY A 288 -18.28 -0.99 8.22
N TRP A 289 -17.56 -1.95 8.77
CA TRP A 289 -16.13 -2.09 8.66
C TRP A 289 -15.77 -3.56 8.43
N LEU A 290 -14.63 -4.02 8.87
CA LEU A 290 -14.21 -5.43 8.76
C LEU A 290 -14.91 -6.26 9.83
N GLU A 291 -15.79 -7.18 9.42
CA GLU A 291 -16.57 -8.09 10.29
C GLU A 291 -17.20 -7.40 11.50
N SER A 292 -17.41 -6.10 11.37
CA SER A 292 -17.97 -5.24 12.42
C SER A 292 -18.72 -4.05 11.83
N ALA A 293 -19.58 -3.43 12.62
CA ALA A 293 -20.30 -2.23 12.26
C ALA A 293 -20.50 -1.36 13.50
N TYR A 294 -20.76 -0.07 13.31
CA TYR A 294 -21.06 0.83 14.40
C TYR A 294 -22.25 1.72 14.09
N VAL A 295 -22.85 2.28 15.14
CA VAL A 295 -23.83 3.34 15.10
C VAL A 295 -23.49 4.39 16.15
N THR A 296 -23.62 5.68 15.79
CA THR A 296 -23.50 6.82 16.71
C THR A 296 -24.80 7.61 16.73
N TRP A 297 -25.12 8.26 17.84
CA TRP A 297 -26.33 9.06 17.98
C TRP A 297 -26.15 10.21 18.98
N ASN A 298 -26.93 11.28 18.79
CA ASN A 298 -27.06 12.36 19.76
C ASN A 298 -27.85 11.91 20.97
N LEU A 299 -27.45 12.37 22.18
CA LEU A 299 -28.15 12.00 23.39
C LEU A 299 -29.55 12.66 23.44
N LEU A 300 -30.58 11.82 23.61
CA LEU A 300 -31.96 12.27 23.69
C LEU A 300 -32.28 12.78 25.09
N SER A 301 -32.84 13.98 25.20
CA SER A 301 -33.27 14.54 26.50
C SER A 301 -34.26 13.63 27.20
N GLY A 302 -34.02 13.34 28.49
CA GLY A 302 -34.82 12.45 29.31
C GLY A 302 -34.50 10.96 29.21
N ALA A 303 -33.63 10.55 28.28
CA ALA A 303 -33.13 9.17 28.25
C ALA A 303 -32.01 8.97 29.28
N SER A 304 -32.13 7.93 30.07
CA SER A 304 -31.16 7.54 31.13
C SER A 304 -30.10 6.57 30.56
N SER A 305 -30.45 5.80 29.54
CA SER A 305 -29.59 4.85 28.87
C SER A 305 -30.15 4.50 27.47
N TYR A 306 -29.43 3.65 26.73
CA TYR A 306 -29.87 3.16 25.42
C TYR A 306 -29.66 1.65 25.32
N ASN A 307 -30.58 0.98 24.62
CA ASN A 307 -30.39 -0.38 24.16
C ASN A 307 -30.21 -0.38 22.66
N VAL A 308 -29.24 -1.15 22.17
CA VAL A 308 -28.98 -1.25 20.73
C VAL A 308 -29.20 -2.69 20.27
N TYR A 309 -29.86 -2.83 19.14
CA TYR A 309 -30.19 -4.12 18.56
C TYR A 309 -29.60 -4.25 17.17
N VAL A 310 -29.16 -5.45 16.83
CA VAL A 310 -28.68 -5.83 15.49
C VAL A 310 -29.63 -6.86 14.88
N LYS A 311 -29.85 -6.78 13.57
CA LYS A 311 -30.58 -7.75 12.76
C LYS A 311 -29.91 -7.89 11.40
N GLY A 312 -30.00 -9.05 10.77
CA GLY A 312 -29.42 -9.35 9.47
C GLY A 312 -28.24 -10.32 9.58
N GLY A 313 -27.77 -10.85 8.46
CA GLY A 313 -26.67 -11.82 8.44
C GLY A 313 -26.91 -13.00 9.36
N ASN A 314 -26.01 -13.16 10.34
CA ASN A 314 -26.10 -14.19 11.38
C ASN A 314 -27.13 -13.91 12.50
N TYR A 315 -27.89 -12.80 12.41
CA TYR A 315 -28.95 -12.44 13.36
C TYR A 315 -30.33 -12.45 12.68
N ALA A 316 -31.06 -13.54 12.80
CA ALA A 316 -32.37 -13.70 12.15
C ALA A 316 -33.44 -12.71 12.63
N SER A 317 -33.32 -12.18 13.83
CA SER A 317 -34.22 -11.18 14.44
C SER A 317 -33.40 -10.14 15.20
N TYR A 318 -34.07 -9.02 15.58
CA TYR A 318 -33.41 -8.02 16.43
C TYR A 318 -32.89 -8.66 17.73
N THR A 319 -31.56 -8.71 17.81
CA THR A 319 -30.83 -9.23 18.96
C THR A 319 -30.19 -8.07 19.70
N LYS A 320 -30.47 -7.97 21.00
CA LYS A 320 -29.89 -6.92 21.86
C LYS A 320 -28.39 -7.14 22.01
N LEU A 321 -27.64 -6.07 21.87
CA LEU A 321 -26.19 -6.06 22.13
C LEU A 321 -25.91 -6.14 23.63
N ASP A 322 -24.75 -6.70 23.97
CA ASP A 322 -24.21 -6.57 25.32
C ASP A 322 -24.03 -5.08 25.67
N GLN A 323 -24.39 -4.70 26.86
CA GLN A 323 -24.35 -3.30 27.31
C GLN A 323 -22.92 -2.74 27.34
N GLN A 324 -21.91 -3.59 27.47
CA GLN A 324 -20.49 -3.21 27.35
C GLN A 324 -20.13 -2.65 25.96
N LEU A 325 -20.92 -2.93 24.95
CA LEU A 325 -20.75 -2.40 23.60
C LEU A 325 -21.49 -1.07 23.39
N VAL A 326 -22.38 -0.67 24.33
CA VAL A 326 -23.17 0.56 24.25
C VAL A 326 -22.54 1.64 25.12
N ARG A 327 -21.82 2.54 24.51
CA ARG A 327 -20.84 3.42 25.16
C ARG A 327 -21.27 4.88 25.16
N ASN A 328 -20.91 5.58 26.20
CA ASN A 328 -21.18 7.01 26.44
C ASN A 328 -19.88 7.82 26.23
N TYR A 329 -19.90 8.76 25.31
CA TYR A 329 -18.81 9.71 25.03
C TYR A 329 -19.10 11.14 25.53
N GLY A 330 -20.11 11.29 26.39
CA GLY A 330 -20.50 12.58 27.01
C GLY A 330 -21.44 13.40 26.12
N SER A 331 -21.11 13.72 24.91
CA SER A 331 -21.97 14.44 23.95
C SER A 331 -22.79 13.52 23.04
N TYR A 332 -22.33 12.28 22.84
CA TYR A 332 -22.97 11.30 21.95
C TYR A 332 -22.87 9.88 22.52
N GLY A 333 -23.70 9.00 22.02
CA GLY A 333 -23.61 7.56 22.24
C GLY A 333 -23.05 6.83 21.03
N ARG A 334 -22.38 5.70 21.28
CA ARG A 334 -21.87 4.80 20.23
C ARG A 334 -22.07 3.34 20.63
N ALA A 335 -22.41 2.52 19.68
CA ALA A 335 -22.36 1.07 19.83
C ALA A 335 -21.63 0.42 18.65
N ASP A 336 -20.80 -0.57 18.95
CA ASP A 336 -20.09 -1.37 17.95
C ASP A 336 -20.53 -2.84 18.03
N MET A 337 -20.85 -3.42 16.91
CA MET A 337 -21.10 -4.84 16.74
C MET A 337 -19.88 -5.50 16.13
N VAL A 338 -19.49 -6.64 16.66
CA VAL A 338 -18.34 -7.41 16.18
C VAL A 338 -18.73 -8.88 15.97
N GLY A 339 -18.04 -9.58 15.10
CA GLY A 339 -18.37 -10.96 14.75
C GLY A 339 -19.49 -11.05 13.71
N LEU A 340 -19.57 -10.08 12.82
CA LEU A 340 -20.52 -10.02 11.73
C LEU A 340 -20.00 -10.78 10.50
N VAL A 341 -20.90 -11.42 9.76
CA VAL A 341 -20.57 -12.18 8.56
C VAL A 341 -20.52 -11.26 7.35
N PRO A 342 -19.42 -11.23 6.60
CA PRO A 342 -19.25 -10.37 5.44
C PRO A 342 -20.26 -10.63 4.32
N GLY A 343 -20.58 -9.58 3.57
CA GLY A 343 -21.50 -9.63 2.44
C GLY A 343 -22.98 -9.66 2.77
N ALA A 344 -23.35 -9.78 4.07
CA ALA A 344 -24.71 -9.64 4.53
C ALA A 344 -25.08 -8.17 4.78
N ASN A 345 -26.38 -7.85 4.66
CA ASN A 345 -26.91 -6.56 5.08
C ASN A 345 -27.34 -6.61 6.53
N TYR A 346 -27.02 -5.57 7.27
CA TYR A 346 -27.38 -5.41 8.68
C TYR A 346 -28.27 -4.20 8.91
N GLU A 347 -29.10 -4.30 9.93
CA GLU A 347 -29.93 -3.24 10.49
C GLU A 347 -29.50 -3.00 11.94
N LEU A 348 -29.36 -1.73 12.34
CA LEU A 348 -29.04 -1.32 13.69
C LEU A 348 -30.17 -0.46 14.24
N LYS A 349 -30.75 -0.85 15.37
CA LYS A 349 -31.83 -0.10 16.03
C LYS A 349 -31.35 0.42 17.37
N VAL A 350 -31.47 1.74 17.61
CA VAL A 350 -31.16 2.40 18.88
C VAL A 350 -32.46 2.76 19.57
N VAL A 351 -32.67 2.22 20.77
CA VAL A 351 -33.88 2.41 21.57
C VAL A 351 -33.51 3.15 22.85
N PRO A 352 -34.05 4.34 23.12
CA PRO A 352 -33.78 5.04 24.37
C PRO A 352 -34.54 4.40 25.55
N VAL A 353 -33.97 4.44 26.76
CA VAL A 353 -34.61 4.06 28.02
C VAL A 353 -35.03 5.32 28.75
N ILE A 354 -36.33 5.51 28.91
CA ILE A 354 -36.93 6.69 29.54
C ILE A 354 -37.79 6.23 30.71
N GLY A 355 -37.59 6.81 31.91
CA GLY A 355 -38.31 6.38 33.09
C GLY A 355 -38.09 4.92 33.52
N GLY A 356 -36.94 4.33 33.10
CA GLY A 356 -36.57 2.96 33.41
C GLY A 356 -37.10 1.89 32.43
N ALA A 357 -37.80 2.29 31.35
CA ALA A 357 -38.32 1.39 30.33
C ALA A 357 -37.91 1.83 28.94
N GLU A 358 -37.79 0.89 28.01
CA GLU A 358 -37.57 1.17 26.58
C GLU A 358 -38.77 1.95 26.00
N ASP A 359 -38.46 2.98 25.19
CA ASP A 359 -39.47 3.73 24.43
C ASP A 359 -39.27 3.46 22.94
N ASP A 360 -39.89 2.39 22.44
CA ASP A 360 -39.84 2.01 21.03
C ASP A 360 -40.45 3.07 20.10
N THR A 361 -41.32 3.96 20.60
CA THR A 361 -41.87 5.04 19.78
C THR A 361 -40.83 6.08 19.37
N LYS A 362 -39.75 6.13 20.11
CA LYS A 362 -38.57 7.02 19.85
C LYS A 362 -37.34 6.27 19.33
N ALA A 363 -37.47 4.99 19.06
CA ALA A 363 -36.40 4.22 18.48
C ALA A 363 -36.10 4.68 17.05
N SER A 364 -34.83 4.72 16.70
CA SER A 364 -34.34 5.00 15.32
C SER A 364 -33.55 3.83 14.76
N THR A 365 -33.54 3.69 13.44
CA THR A 365 -32.96 2.53 12.78
C THR A 365 -32.08 2.97 11.62
N ALA A 366 -30.92 2.34 11.47
CA ALA A 366 -30.07 2.40 10.29
C ALA A 366 -30.10 1.05 9.58
N THR A 367 -30.28 1.05 8.28
CA THR A 367 -30.41 -0.16 7.44
C THR A 367 -29.41 -0.15 6.29
N GLY A 368 -29.22 -1.31 5.64
CA GLY A 368 -28.34 -1.40 4.48
C GLY A 368 -26.84 -1.36 4.84
N ILE A 369 -26.49 -1.62 6.08
CA ILE A 369 -25.10 -1.65 6.52
C ILE A 369 -24.44 -2.95 6.05
N VAL A 370 -23.34 -2.84 5.35
CA VAL A 370 -22.56 -3.97 4.82
C VAL A 370 -21.18 -3.98 5.46
N VAL A 371 -20.71 -5.16 5.84
CA VAL A 371 -19.37 -5.38 6.39
C VAL A 371 -18.52 -6.21 5.43
N GLU A 372 -17.21 -6.05 5.53
CA GLU A 372 -16.24 -6.79 4.73
C GLU A 372 -15.51 -7.84 5.55
N ALA A 373 -14.88 -8.78 4.84
CA ALA A 373 -14.01 -9.76 5.46
C ALA A 373 -12.65 -9.16 5.79
N TYR A 374 -12.06 -9.57 6.91
CA TYR A 374 -10.61 -9.44 7.05
C TYR A 374 -9.90 -10.28 5.98
N ASP A 375 -8.81 -9.76 5.47
CA ASP A 375 -7.94 -10.51 4.57
C ASP A 375 -7.11 -11.53 5.37
N ARG A 376 -7.52 -12.79 5.28
CA ARG A 376 -6.88 -13.92 5.93
C ARG A 376 -5.76 -14.55 5.10
N SER A 377 -5.23 -13.84 4.12
CA SER A 377 -4.03 -14.25 3.41
C SER A 377 -2.83 -14.27 4.36
N GLY A 378 -1.96 -15.27 4.21
CA GLY A 378 -0.75 -15.37 5.04
C GLY A 378 -0.59 -16.71 5.73
N PHE A 379 0.61 -16.91 6.27
CA PHE A 379 0.99 -18.21 6.86
C PHE A 379 0.22 -18.56 8.13
N ALA A 380 -0.31 -17.58 8.87
CA ALA A 380 -1.14 -17.87 10.05
C ALA A 380 -2.40 -18.67 9.72
N HIS A 381 -2.93 -18.49 8.50
CA HIS A 381 -4.14 -19.19 8.01
C HIS A 381 -3.83 -20.31 7.02
N LEU A 382 -2.58 -20.76 6.95
CA LEU A 382 -2.18 -21.85 6.06
C LEU A 382 -3.11 -23.06 6.22
N SER A 383 -3.50 -23.66 5.09
CA SER A 383 -4.43 -24.80 5.03
C SER A 383 -5.82 -24.53 5.63
N GLY A 384 -6.27 -23.25 5.68
CA GLY A 384 -7.59 -22.88 6.17
C GLY A 384 -7.71 -22.83 7.69
N THR A 385 -6.60 -22.77 8.42
CA THR A 385 -6.59 -22.64 9.89
C THR A 385 -7.35 -21.38 10.34
N ALA A 386 -8.35 -21.54 11.21
CA ALA A 386 -9.03 -20.43 11.86
C ALA A 386 -8.29 -20.02 13.14
N VAL A 387 -7.71 -18.83 13.13
CA VAL A 387 -6.90 -18.27 14.24
C VAL A 387 -7.81 -17.59 15.28
N GLY A 388 -7.46 -17.72 16.56
CA GLY A 388 -8.15 -17.02 17.64
C GLY A 388 -9.57 -17.54 17.94
N ALA A 389 -10.46 -16.65 18.34
CA ALA A 389 -11.81 -16.94 18.80
C ALA A 389 -12.85 -16.96 17.66
N TYR A 390 -12.47 -16.62 16.44
CA TYR A 390 -13.39 -16.46 15.31
C TYR A 390 -13.22 -17.58 14.27
N ASN A 391 -14.29 -17.84 13.54
CA ASN A 391 -14.29 -18.66 12.32
C ASN A 391 -13.75 -17.83 11.14
N ASN A 392 -13.41 -18.52 10.02
CA ASN A 392 -12.95 -17.84 8.83
C ASN A 392 -14.04 -16.99 8.11
N ASP A 393 -15.31 -17.17 8.46
CA ASP A 393 -16.44 -16.37 7.99
C ASP A 393 -16.70 -15.13 8.85
N GLY A 394 -15.86 -14.84 9.85
CA GLY A 394 -15.98 -13.68 10.73
C GLY A 394 -16.88 -13.90 11.96
N SER A 395 -17.66 -14.98 12.02
CA SER A 395 -18.50 -15.29 13.17
C SER A 395 -17.68 -15.81 14.36
N LEU A 396 -18.14 -15.53 15.60
CA LEU A 396 -17.55 -16.16 16.78
C LEU A 396 -17.70 -17.68 16.72
N LYS A 397 -16.68 -18.43 17.15
CA LYS A 397 -16.77 -19.88 17.33
C LYS A 397 -17.87 -20.20 18.35
N SER A 398 -18.64 -21.28 18.13
CA SER A 398 -19.88 -21.59 18.85
C SER A 398 -19.73 -21.70 20.38
N ASN A 399 -18.53 -22.02 20.87
CA ASN A 399 -18.23 -22.11 22.30
C ASN A 399 -17.29 -21.01 22.80
N ALA A 400 -17.13 -19.92 22.03
CA ALA A 400 -16.30 -18.81 22.41
C ALA A 400 -16.88 -18.06 23.60
N ARG A 401 -16.01 -17.73 24.55
CA ARG A 401 -16.33 -16.86 25.67
C ARG A 401 -15.92 -15.45 25.36
N VAL A 402 -16.62 -14.48 25.90
CA VAL A 402 -16.33 -13.07 25.70
C VAL A 402 -16.13 -12.42 27.06
N ILE A 403 -15.03 -11.67 27.20
CA ILE A 403 -14.79 -10.78 28.33
C ILE A 403 -14.50 -9.38 27.83
N TYR A 404 -15.01 -8.38 28.56
CA TYR A 404 -14.76 -6.97 28.28
C TYR A 404 -13.79 -6.41 29.31
N VAL A 405 -12.75 -5.74 28.84
CA VAL A 405 -11.69 -5.19 29.67
C VAL A 405 -11.60 -3.69 29.46
N THR A 406 -11.77 -2.94 30.53
CA THR A 406 -11.65 -1.49 30.59
C THR A 406 -10.58 -1.12 31.62
N ALA A 407 -10.15 0.14 31.69
CA ALA A 407 -9.31 0.63 32.79
C ALA A 407 -9.87 0.25 34.18
N ALA A 408 -11.19 0.34 34.36
CA ALA A 408 -11.82 0.03 35.64
C ALA A 408 -11.89 -1.50 35.94
N THR A 409 -11.85 -2.35 34.93
CA THR A 409 -12.09 -3.79 35.09
C THR A 409 -10.87 -4.68 34.86
N ALA A 410 -9.76 -4.14 34.34
CA ALA A 410 -8.58 -4.95 34.02
C ALA A 410 -8.04 -5.77 35.20
N LYS A 411 -8.17 -5.26 36.44
CA LYS A 411 -7.82 -5.96 37.71
C LYS A 411 -8.89 -6.92 38.22
N THR A 412 -10.15 -6.73 37.81
CA THR A 412 -11.30 -7.38 38.45
C THR A 412 -12.09 -8.27 37.50
N VAL A 413 -11.83 -8.22 36.21
CA VAL A 413 -12.46 -9.11 35.22
C VAL A 413 -12.22 -10.57 35.59
N THR A 414 -13.23 -11.42 35.47
CA THR A 414 -13.15 -12.82 35.82
C THR A 414 -13.42 -13.74 34.65
N LEU A 415 -12.77 -14.89 34.63
CA LEU A 415 -13.01 -15.96 33.66
C LEU A 415 -12.73 -17.32 34.29
N ASP A 416 -13.64 -18.29 34.08
CA ASP A 416 -13.41 -19.67 34.44
C ASP A 416 -12.53 -20.34 33.40
N VAL A 417 -11.34 -20.78 33.79
CA VAL A 417 -10.34 -21.42 32.93
C VAL A 417 -10.15 -22.87 33.35
N ILE A 418 -10.19 -23.80 32.39
CA ILE A 418 -9.90 -25.22 32.67
C ILE A 418 -8.41 -25.33 33.00
N ASP A 419 -8.11 -25.66 34.23
CA ASP A 419 -6.76 -25.71 34.78
C ASP A 419 -6.39 -27.07 35.43
N SER A 420 -7.29 -28.05 35.31
CA SER A 420 -7.11 -29.39 35.80
C SER A 420 -7.23 -30.40 34.65
N SER A 421 -6.41 -31.44 34.67
CA SER A 421 -6.48 -32.59 33.75
C SER A 421 -7.80 -33.36 33.82
N LYS A 422 -8.61 -33.14 34.86
CA LYS A 422 -9.95 -33.69 35.02
C LYS A 422 -11.03 -32.86 34.32
N GLY A 423 -10.64 -31.76 33.63
CA GLY A 423 -11.56 -30.86 32.96
C GLY A 423 -12.31 -29.90 33.89
N THR A 424 -11.93 -29.78 35.16
CA THR A 424 -12.49 -28.77 36.06
C THR A 424 -11.86 -27.40 35.79
N ALA A 425 -12.66 -26.35 35.86
CA ALA A 425 -12.25 -24.98 35.74
C ALA A 425 -12.14 -24.30 37.11
N SER A 426 -11.21 -23.37 37.24
CA SER A 426 -11.09 -22.42 38.35
C SER A 426 -11.36 -21.00 37.86
N THR A 427 -11.95 -20.17 38.67
CA THR A 427 -12.18 -18.74 38.40
C THR A 427 -10.89 -17.97 38.63
N TYR A 428 -10.43 -17.28 37.59
CA TYR A 428 -9.28 -16.36 37.65
C TYR A 428 -9.75 -14.92 37.58
N THR A 429 -9.11 -14.03 38.34
CA THR A 429 -9.46 -12.62 38.45
C THR A 429 -8.28 -11.76 38.04
N GLY A 430 -8.50 -10.80 37.16
CA GLY A 430 -7.48 -9.93 36.53
C GLY A 430 -7.00 -10.46 35.18
N LEU A 431 -6.74 -9.55 34.24
CA LEU A 431 -6.41 -9.91 32.86
C LEU A 431 -5.14 -10.77 32.78
N GLN A 432 -4.05 -10.39 33.47
CA GLN A 432 -2.81 -11.17 33.43
C GLN A 432 -2.99 -12.55 34.08
N ALA A 433 -3.72 -12.62 35.18
CA ALA A 433 -4.00 -13.89 35.86
C ALA A 433 -4.81 -14.85 34.96
N ILE A 434 -5.78 -14.32 34.21
CA ILE A 434 -6.57 -15.09 33.26
C ILE A 434 -5.68 -15.68 32.16
N VAL A 435 -4.89 -14.84 31.46
CA VAL A 435 -4.04 -15.35 30.37
C VAL A 435 -2.91 -16.26 30.85
N ASN A 436 -2.39 -16.07 32.06
CA ASN A 436 -1.43 -16.97 32.70
C ASN A 436 -2.00 -18.37 32.92
N ALA A 437 -3.29 -18.51 33.20
CA ALA A 437 -3.92 -19.80 33.42
C ALA A 437 -3.87 -20.71 32.17
N TYR A 438 -3.85 -20.13 30.98
CA TYR A 438 -3.69 -20.84 29.70
C TYR A 438 -2.34 -21.52 29.55
N GLN A 439 -1.31 -21.07 30.29
CA GLN A 439 0.04 -21.65 30.21
C GLN A 439 0.06 -23.13 30.65
N LYS A 440 -0.98 -23.60 31.38
CA LYS A 440 -1.13 -25.02 31.71
C LYS A 440 -1.42 -25.91 30.51
N GLY A 441 -1.90 -25.32 29.39
CA GLY A 441 -2.22 -26.00 28.13
C GLY A 441 -3.46 -26.92 28.24
N LEU A 442 -4.34 -26.66 29.16
CA LEU A 442 -5.57 -27.44 29.40
C LEU A 442 -6.82 -26.70 28.91
N GLU A 443 -6.78 -25.39 28.85
CA GLU A 443 -7.85 -24.57 28.31
C GLU A 443 -7.65 -24.38 26.80
N THR A 444 -8.62 -24.79 26.01
CA THR A 444 -8.63 -24.67 24.56
C THR A 444 -9.91 -24.04 24.01
N ARG A 445 -10.90 -23.77 24.92
CA ARG A 445 -12.12 -23.08 24.51
C ARG A 445 -11.77 -21.66 24.04
N PRO A 446 -12.29 -21.21 22.90
CA PRO A 446 -12.00 -19.89 22.39
C PRO A 446 -12.39 -18.77 23.36
N VAL A 447 -11.63 -17.68 23.39
CA VAL A 447 -11.96 -16.46 24.15
C VAL A 447 -11.67 -15.21 23.33
N ALA A 448 -12.67 -14.33 23.24
CA ALA A 448 -12.52 -12.96 22.76
C ALA A 448 -12.34 -12.01 23.95
N ILE A 449 -11.17 -11.40 24.05
CA ILE A 449 -10.83 -10.40 25.06
C ILE A 449 -11.03 -9.04 24.39
N ARG A 450 -12.08 -8.33 24.76
CA ARG A 450 -12.50 -7.07 24.13
C ARG A 450 -12.01 -5.88 24.96
N ILE A 451 -11.05 -5.14 24.41
CA ILE A 451 -10.54 -3.88 25.01
C ILE A 451 -11.51 -2.76 24.67
N VAL A 452 -11.99 -2.06 25.69
CA VAL A 452 -12.89 -0.90 25.55
C VAL A 452 -12.25 0.33 26.16
N GLY A 453 -11.97 1.33 25.33
CA GLY A 453 -11.18 2.50 25.71
C GLY A 453 -9.71 2.17 25.94
N THR A 454 -8.99 3.02 26.66
CA THR A 454 -7.55 2.88 26.90
C THR A 454 -7.29 2.26 28.27
N ILE A 455 -6.44 1.22 28.31
CA ILE A 455 -5.96 0.57 29.53
C ILE A 455 -4.51 0.97 29.75
N THR A 456 -4.18 1.51 30.90
CA THR A 456 -2.81 1.88 31.27
C THR A 456 -2.11 0.77 32.06
N ASP A 457 -0.78 0.84 32.14
CA ASP A 457 0.03 -0.06 32.99
C ASP A 457 -0.45 -0.08 34.45
N SER A 458 -0.87 1.07 34.99
CA SER A 458 -1.40 1.20 36.35
C SER A 458 -2.76 0.55 36.55
N ASP A 459 -3.50 0.28 35.48
CA ASP A 459 -4.82 -0.38 35.54
C ASP A 459 -4.70 -1.92 35.57
N MET A 460 -3.53 -2.46 35.25
CA MET A 460 -3.31 -3.91 35.19
C MET A 460 -3.17 -4.54 36.58
N ASP A 461 -3.62 -5.78 36.70
CA ASP A 461 -3.49 -6.60 37.93
C ASP A 461 -2.04 -6.93 38.26
N SER A 462 -1.26 -7.30 37.26
CA SER A 462 0.17 -7.61 37.38
C SER A 462 0.82 -7.73 36.03
N PHE A 463 2.14 -7.78 36.01
CA PHE A 463 2.94 -8.20 34.87
C PHE A 463 3.92 -9.29 35.27
N GLY A 464 4.25 -10.21 34.38
CA GLY A 464 5.31 -11.18 34.60
C GLY A 464 6.70 -10.52 34.64
N SER A 465 6.86 -9.46 33.85
CA SER A 465 7.97 -8.52 33.82
C SER A 465 7.39 -7.15 33.43
N SER A 466 7.80 -6.09 34.13
CA SER A 466 7.31 -4.74 33.82
C SER A 466 7.74 -4.26 32.43
N ALA A 467 8.93 -4.66 31.96
CA ALA A 467 9.39 -4.31 30.63
C ALA A 467 8.58 -5.02 29.53
N GLU A 468 8.35 -6.32 29.67
CA GLU A 468 7.65 -7.13 28.66
C GLU A 468 6.13 -6.94 28.66
N GLY A 469 5.55 -6.34 29.69
CA GLY A 469 4.12 -6.05 29.77
C GLY A 469 3.23 -7.28 29.96
N LEU A 470 2.12 -7.33 29.22
CA LEU A 470 1.16 -8.45 29.25
C LEU A 470 1.76 -9.70 28.59
N GLN A 471 1.82 -10.81 29.34
CA GLN A 471 2.43 -12.04 28.85
C GLN A 471 1.37 -13.10 28.50
N ILE A 472 1.26 -13.44 27.21
CA ILE A 472 0.42 -14.52 26.69
C ILE A 472 1.31 -15.74 26.45
N LYS A 473 1.34 -16.66 27.41
CA LYS A 473 2.20 -17.86 27.37
C LYS A 473 1.37 -19.12 27.18
N GLY A 474 1.69 -19.90 26.16
CA GLY A 474 1.18 -21.25 25.96
C GLY A 474 2.01 -22.32 26.65
N LYS A 475 1.55 -23.57 26.58
CA LYS A 475 2.28 -24.72 27.14
C LYS A 475 3.42 -25.18 26.21
N ASN A 476 3.17 -25.14 24.92
CA ASN A 476 4.03 -25.61 23.85
C ASN A 476 3.49 -25.08 22.51
N ASN A 477 4.22 -25.29 21.43
CA ASN A 477 3.86 -24.82 20.11
C ASN A 477 2.82 -25.71 19.37
N THR A 478 2.06 -26.54 20.06
CA THR A 478 1.04 -27.43 19.48
C THR A 478 -0.34 -27.26 20.09
N THR A 479 -0.45 -26.77 21.34
CA THR A 479 -1.75 -26.60 22.00
C THR A 479 -2.37 -25.26 21.65
N HIS A 480 -3.48 -25.29 20.90
CA HIS A 480 -4.22 -24.09 20.48
C HIS A 480 -4.85 -23.39 21.70
N MET A 481 -4.50 -22.12 21.89
CA MET A 481 -5.08 -21.27 22.94
C MET A 481 -6.39 -20.63 22.47
N ASN A 482 -6.54 -20.38 21.17
CA ASN A 482 -7.72 -19.78 20.54
C ASN A 482 -8.12 -18.44 21.20
N ILE A 483 -7.14 -17.58 21.42
CA ILE A 483 -7.34 -16.25 22.02
C ILE A 483 -7.37 -15.19 20.91
N THR A 484 -8.44 -14.38 20.89
CA THR A 484 -8.44 -13.11 20.15
C THR A 484 -8.47 -11.96 21.17
N MET A 485 -7.51 -11.06 21.09
CA MET A 485 -7.51 -9.79 21.80
C MET A 485 -7.82 -8.69 20.80
N GLU A 486 -8.94 -8.00 21.01
CA GLU A 486 -9.48 -7.05 20.04
C GLU A 486 -9.94 -5.74 20.68
N GLY A 487 -9.66 -4.62 20.00
CA GLY A 487 -10.17 -3.32 20.38
C GLY A 487 -11.59 -3.07 19.85
N ILE A 488 -12.41 -2.41 20.65
CA ILE A 488 -13.77 -2.02 20.30
C ILE A 488 -13.82 -0.53 20.00
N GLY A 489 -14.22 -0.19 18.78
CA GLY A 489 -14.25 1.21 18.30
C GLY A 489 -12.90 1.69 17.80
N GLU A 490 -12.71 2.99 17.77
CA GLU A 490 -11.52 3.65 17.22
C GLU A 490 -10.63 4.28 18.32
N ASP A 491 -10.94 4.02 19.58
CA ASP A 491 -10.27 4.58 20.76
C ASP A 491 -9.73 3.50 21.73
N ALA A 492 -9.79 2.23 21.30
CA ALA A 492 -9.26 1.15 22.11
C ALA A 492 -7.72 1.12 22.05
N GLY A 493 -7.07 0.98 23.20
CA GLY A 493 -5.61 0.94 23.26
C GLY A 493 -5.06 0.43 24.59
N ILE A 494 -3.76 0.11 24.55
CA ILE A 494 -2.95 -0.14 25.73
C ILE A 494 -1.84 0.91 25.78
N TRP A 495 -1.57 1.43 26.98
CA TRP A 495 -0.65 2.54 27.19
C TRP A 495 0.36 2.20 28.30
N GLY A 496 1.66 2.40 28.03
CA GLY A 496 2.73 2.14 28.98
C GLY A 496 3.20 0.69 29.07
N PHE A 497 2.61 -0.23 28.33
CA PHE A 497 3.04 -1.62 28.26
C PHE A 497 2.81 -2.24 26.89
N GLY A 498 3.57 -3.29 26.57
CA GLY A 498 3.43 -4.09 25.35
C GLY A 498 2.85 -5.48 25.64
N ILE A 499 2.95 -6.36 24.66
CA ILE A 499 2.47 -7.75 24.72
C ILE A 499 3.60 -8.70 24.34
N LEU A 500 3.94 -9.64 25.23
CA LEU A 500 4.88 -10.72 24.95
C LEU A 500 4.13 -12.04 24.77
N MET A 501 4.50 -12.77 23.74
CA MET A 501 3.93 -14.07 23.40
C MET A 501 5.03 -15.14 23.41
N ARG A 502 4.81 -16.25 24.10
CA ARG A 502 5.72 -17.42 24.10
C ARG A 502 4.94 -18.73 24.04
N ASN A 503 5.36 -19.66 23.18
CA ASN A 503 4.67 -20.92 22.96
C ASN A 503 3.17 -20.72 22.70
N ALA A 504 2.79 -19.58 22.17
CA ALA A 504 1.40 -19.21 21.89
C ALA A 504 0.97 -19.78 20.55
N VAL A 505 -0.16 -20.49 20.52
CA VAL A 505 -0.70 -21.09 19.30
C VAL A 505 -2.13 -20.62 19.10
N SER A 506 -2.44 -20.15 17.89
CA SER A 506 -3.78 -19.63 17.55
C SER A 506 -4.15 -18.43 18.42
N VAL A 507 -3.31 -17.38 18.34
CA VAL A 507 -3.54 -16.09 18.99
C VAL A 507 -3.66 -15.01 17.93
N GLU A 508 -4.69 -14.19 18.03
CA GLU A 508 -4.99 -13.05 17.18
C GLU A 508 -4.98 -11.76 18.00
N LEU A 509 -4.24 -10.75 17.54
CA LEU A 509 -4.23 -9.41 18.12
C LEU A 509 -4.69 -8.41 17.07
N ARG A 510 -5.77 -7.64 17.34
CA ARG A 510 -6.35 -6.75 16.32
C ARG A 510 -7.04 -5.50 16.87
N ASN A 511 -7.07 -4.44 16.07
CA ASN A 511 -7.93 -3.26 16.23
C ASN A 511 -7.68 -2.40 17.47
N PHE A 512 -6.48 -2.37 18.01
CA PHE A 512 -6.16 -1.50 19.15
C PHE A 512 -4.80 -0.83 18.98
N ALA A 513 -4.59 0.25 19.72
CA ALA A 513 -3.32 0.95 19.74
C ALA A 513 -2.36 0.41 20.81
N VAL A 514 -1.05 0.48 20.56
CA VAL A 514 0.00 0.27 21.56
C VAL A 514 0.82 1.54 21.65
N MET A 515 0.85 2.16 22.83
CA MET A 515 1.48 3.44 23.07
C MET A 515 2.47 3.38 24.23
N LEU A 516 3.64 3.96 24.07
CA LEU A 516 4.64 4.18 25.11
C LEU A 516 4.99 2.92 25.92
N CYS A 517 5.02 1.77 25.26
CA CYS A 517 5.46 0.50 25.86
C CYS A 517 6.92 0.56 26.34
N MET A 518 7.27 -0.29 27.29
CA MET A 518 8.59 -0.26 27.95
C MET A 518 9.65 -1.09 27.21
N ASP A 519 9.23 -1.99 26.33
CA ASP A 519 10.08 -2.86 25.51
C ASP A 519 9.41 -2.97 24.13
N ASP A 520 9.37 -4.15 23.49
CA ASP A 520 8.63 -4.33 22.25
C ASP A 520 7.12 -4.02 22.41
N ALA A 521 6.50 -3.43 21.39
CA ALA A 521 5.04 -3.25 21.43
C ALA A 521 4.31 -4.61 21.34
N VAL A 522 4.79 -5.49 20.44
CA VAL A 522 4.36 -6.90 20.36
C VAL A 522 5.60 -7.76 20.12
N SER A 523 5.92 -8.65 21.04
CA SER A 523 7.02 -9.60 20.92
C SER A 523 6.50 -11.03 20.76
N LEU A 524 6.61 -11.60 19.56
CA LEU A 524 6.40 -13.02 19.32
C LEU A 524 7.76 -13.73 19.60
N ASP A 525 8.05 -13.95 20.89
CA ASP A 525 9.40 -14.22 21.35
C ASP A 525 9.87 -15.66 21.10
N THR A 526 9.15 -16.68 21.54
CA THR A 526 9.66 -18.06 21.48
C THR A 526 8.56 -19.04 21.01
N ASP A 527 8.86 -19.87 20.01
CA ASP A 527 8.05 -21.01 19.56
C ASP A 527 6.54 -20.71 19.33
N ASN A 528 6.20 -19.48 18.94
CA ASN A 528 4.82 -19.14 18.60
C ASN A 528 4.41 -19.77 17.28
N LYS A 529 3.11 -20.10 17.11
CA LYS A 529 2.65 -20.74 15.88
C LYS A 529 1.21 -20.34 15.53
N TYR A 530 0.96 -20.09 14.23
CA TYR A 530 -0.36 -19.67 13.75
C TYR A 530 -0.88 -18.45 14.52
N CYS A 531 -0.07 -17.41 14.62
CA CYS A 531 -0.46 -16.15 15.24
C CYS A 531 -0.64 -15.07 14.17
N TRP A 532 -1.66 -14.22 14.37
CA TRP A 532 -2.01 -13.14 13.47
C TRP A 532 -2.08 -11.81 14.22
N VAL A 533 -1.25 -10.84 13.79
CA VAL A 533 -1.18 -9.49 14.36
C VAL A 533 -1.58 -8.50 13.28
N HIS A 534 -2.73 -7.83 13.46
CA HIS A 534 -3.25 -6.99 12.38
C HIS A 534 -4.10 -5.82 12.86
N HIS A 535 -4.18 -4.78 12.01
CA HIS A 535 -4.94 -3.56 12.25
C HIS A 535 -4.62 -2.90 13.60
N LEU A 536 -3.37 -3.02 14.06
CA LEU A 536 -2.88 -2.28 15.22
C LEU A 536 -2.37 -0.91 14.79
N ASP A 537 -2.52 0.08 15.67
CA ASP A 537 -1.82 1.36 15.60
C ASP A 537 -0.63 1.33 16.57
N LEU A 538 0.58 1.39 16.05
CA LEU A 538 1.82 1.13 16.77
C LEU A 538 2.64 2.42 16.86
N PHE A 539 2.67 3.00 18.03
CA PHE A 539 3.30 4.28 18.31
C PHE A 539 4.66 4.11 19.00
N TYR A 540 5.28 5.24 19.36
CA TYR A 540 6.53 5.24 20.13
C TYR A 540 6.45 4.38 21.37
N GLY A 541 7.55 3.68 21.65
CA GLY A 541 7.84 3.15 22.96
C GLY A 541 8.42 4.20 23.90
N ASN A 542 8.67 3.82 25.14
CA ASN A 542 9.19 4.67 26.21
C ASN A 542 10.56 4.22 26.70
N THR A 543 11.29 3.44 25.92
CA THR A 543 12.62 2.92 26.25
C THR A 543 13.68 3.52 25.33
N GLY A 544 14.91 3.39 25.75
CA GLY A 544 16.09 3.64 24.94
C GLY A 544 16.88 4.89 25.28
N GLY A 545 18.13 4.91 24.80
CA GLY A 545 19.10 5.97 25.07
C GLY A 545 19.91 6.37 23.84
N ASP A 546 19.87 5.59 22.74
CA ASP A 546 20.49 5.94 21.47
C ASP A 546 19.43 6.47 20.47
N SER A 547 19.87 6.97 19.32
CA SER A 547 19.00 7.68 18.38
C SER A 547 17.89 6.82 17.76
N ASP A 548 18.06 5.50 17.67
CA ASP A 548 17.04 4.61 17.15
C ASP A 548 16.18 3.99 18.26
N GLN A 549 16.69 3.93 19.50
CA GLN A 549 15.91 3.53 20.67
C GLN A 549 15.13 4.68 21.31
N ALA A 550 15.43 5.92 20.98
CA ALA A 550 14.68 7.07 21.46
C ALA A 550 13.19 7.03 21.08
N LYS A 551 12.84 6.30 20.03
CA LYS A 551 11.46 6.00 19.57
C LYS A 551 10.86 4.74 20.22
N GLY A 552 11.61 4.01 21.05
CA GLY A 552 11.28 2.73 21.65
C GLY A 552 12.19 1.61 21.19
N ASP A 553 12.00 0.37 21.66
CA ASP A 553 12.69 -0.81 21.13
C ASP A 553 11.96 -1.36 19.89
N GLY A 554 11.89 -2.68 19.67
CA GLY A 554 11.17 -3.27 18.56
C GLY A 554 9.67 -2.93 18.60
N THR A 555 9.04 -2.86 17.43
CA THR A 555 7.59 -2.61 17.41
C THR A 555 6.82 -3.92 17.30
N ILE A 556 7.00 -4.70 16.22
CA ILE A 556 6.51 -6.10 16.17
C ILE A 556 7.71 -6.99 15.87
N ASP A 557 8.19 -7.73 16.86
CA ASP A 557 9.33 -8.61 16.69
C ASP A 557 8.91 -10.09 16.65
N VAL A 558 9.51 -10.85 15.73
CA VAL A 558 9.31 -12.30 15.58
C VAL A 558 10.64 -12.99 15.83
N LYS A 559 10.70 -13.79 16.88
CA LYS A 559 11.97 -14.31 17.41
C LYS A 559 11.90 -15.79 17.77
N SER A 560 13.08 -16.41 17.94
CA SER A 560 13.29 -17.70 18.60
C SER A 560 12.37 -18.81 18.12
N ASP A 561 12.49 -19.13 16.83
CA ASP A 561 11.76 -20.22 16.14
C ASP A 561 10.24 -20.06 16.08
N SER A 562 9.71 -18.85 16.28
CA SER A 562 8.31 -18.53 15.97
C SER A 562 8.06 -18.74 14.48
N GLN A 563 6.94 -19.39 14.10
CA GLN A 563 6.67 -19.82 12.72
C GLN A 563 5.18 -19.73 12.34
N TYR A 564 4.90 -19.67 11.05
CA TYR A 564 3.54 -19.48 10.50
C TYR A 564 2.85 -18.24 11.09
N ILE A 565 3.52 -17.09 11.01
CA ILE A 565 3.04 -15.82 11.54
C ILE A 565 2.61 -14.92 10.38
N THR A 566 1.52 -14.19 10.57
CA THR A 566 1.09 -13.12 9.65
C THR A 566 1.02 -11.79 10.41
N ILE A 567 1.63 -10.76 9.83
CA ILE A 567 1.64 -9.37 10.30
C ILE A 567 1.05 -8.53 9.17
N SER A 568 -0.16 -7.99 9.35
CA SER A 568 -0.87 -7.36 8.23
C SER A 568 -1.72 -6.17 8.64
N TYR A 569 -1.86 -5.20 7.75
CA TYR A 569 -2.70 -4.02 7.97
C TYR A 569 -2.40 -3.26 9.28
N ASN A 570 -1.16 -3.33 9.79
CA ASN A 570 -0.75 -2.54 10.94
C ASN A 570 -0.23 -1.18 10.48
N HIS A 571 -0.49 -0.13 11.25
CA HIS A 571 0.05 1.20 11.05
C HIS A 571 1.20 1.44 12.02
N PHE A 572 2.40 1.55 11.49
CA PHE A 572 3.63 1.85 12.24
C PHE A 572 3.91 3.35 12.16
N TRP A 573 3.67 4.06 13.23
CA TRP A 573 3.77 5.51 13.33
C TRP A 573 5.19 5.92 13.73
N ASP A 574 6.01 6.37 12.77
CA ASP A 574 7.39 6.85 12.97
C ASP A 574 8.26 5.92 13.84
N SER A 575 8.12 4.62 13.61
CA SER A 575 8.84 3.61 14.39
C SER A 575 10.34 3.62 14.09
N GLY A 576 11.18 3.59 15.11
CA GLY A 576 12.65 3.50 14.97
C GLY A 576 13.12 2.13 14.46
N LYS A 577 12.50 1.05 14.96
CA LYS A 577 12.79 -0.36 14.67
C LYS A 577 11.50 -1.12 14.49
N SER A 578 10.93 -1.11 13.27
CA SER A 578 9.56 -1.61 13.05
C SER A 578 9.42 -3.11 13.31
N SER A 579 10.32 -3.97 12.77
CA SER A 579 10.20 -5.42 12.98
C SER A 579 11.53 -6.16 12.84
N LEU A 580 12.00 -6.75 13.91
CA LEU A 580 13.04 -7.77 13.86
C LEU A 580 12.38 -9.11 13.51
N CYS A 581 12.81 -9.74 12.42
CA CYS A 581 12.35 -11.05 12.00
C CYS A 581 13.50 -12.04 12.08
N GLY A 582 13.67 -12.65 13.23
CA GLY A 582 14.70 -13.62 13.53
C GLY A 582 15.84 -13.13 14.42
N MET A 583 16.18 -13.94 15.41
CA MET A 583 17.38 -13.82 16.25
C MET A 583 18.59 -14.48 15.56
N LYS A 584 19.80 -14.34 16.13
CA LYS A 584 20.99 -15.05 15.64
C LYS A 584 20.91 -16.57 15.82
N SER A 585 20.03 -17.03 16.68
CA SER A 585 19.78 -18.44 16.96
C SER A 585 18.78 -19.12 16.02
N GLU A 586 18.17 -18.36 15.11
CA GLU A 586 17.17 -18.93 14.20
C GLU A 586 17.75 -20.02 13.31
N SER A 587 16.98 -21.07 13.14
CA SER A 587 17.34 -22.19 12.26
C SER A 587 16.65 -22.11 10.89
N GLY A 588 15.57 -21.27 10.76
CA GLY A 588 14.72 -21.19 9.57
C GLY A 588 14.00 -22.51 9.27
N PRO A 589 13.13 -22.55 8.24
CA PRO A 589 12.68 -21.43 7.41
C PRO A 589 11.54 -20.58 8.01
N ASN A 590 10.89 -20.95 9.10
CA ASN A 590 9.85 -20.32 9.92
C ASN A 590 8.55 -19.93 9.16
N TYR A 591 8.61 -19.35 7.96
CA TYR A 591 7.47 -18.91 7.13
C TYR A 591 6.65 -17.78 7.75
N ILE A 592 7.08 -16.57 7.51
CA ILE A 592 6.47 -15.34 8.03
C ILE A 592 5.93 -14.50 6.88
N CYS A 593 4.83 -13.80 7.10
CA CYS A 593 4.22 -12.92 6.11
C CYS A 593 4.02 -11.51 6.66
N TYR A 594 4.34 -10.51 5.84
CA TYR A 594 4.03 -9.09 6.06
C TYR A 594 3.25 -8.57 4.87
N HIS A 595 2.00 -8.10 5.07
CA HIS A 595 1.25 -7.52 3.97
C HIS A 595 0.34 -6.37 4.41
N HIS A 596 0.14 -5.42 3.48
CA HIS A 596 -0.72 -4.26 3.67
C HIS A 596 -0.42 -3.44 4.94
N ASN A 597 0.80 -3.53 5.47
CA ASN A 597 1.21 -2.67 6.57
C ASN A 597 1.57 -1.27 6.02
N TRP A 598 1.28 -0.25 6.82
CA TRP A 598 1.70 1.12 6.58
C TRP A 598 2.91 1.42 7.47
N PHE A 599 4.08 1.51 6.86
CA PHE A 599 5.30 1.97 7.52
C PHE A 599 5.42 3.48 7.29
N ASP A 600 4.83 4.26 8.18
CA ASP A 600 4.59 5.68 8.06
C ASP A 600 5.74 6.46 8.71
N HIS A 601 6.64 7.03 7.91
CA HIS A 601 7.84 7.77 8.32
C HIS A 601 8.80 7.00 9.24
N SER A 602 8.69 5.68 9.27
CA SER A 602 9.50 4.79 10.09
C SER A 602 10.94 4.71 9.61
N ASP A 603 11.89 4.36 10.53
CA ASP A 603 13.30 4.40 10.19
C ASP A 603 13.81 3.12 9.52
N SER A 604 13.63 1.96 10.17
CA SER A 604 14.32 0.73 9.79
C SER A 604 13.57 -0.54 10.16
N ARG A 605 14.05 -1.68 9.65
CA ARG A 605 13.53 -3.03 9.92
C ARG A 605 12.08 -3.22 9.45
N HIS A 606 11.85 -3.20 8.12
CA HIS A 606 10.50 -3.35 7.56
C HIS A 606 10.33 -4.59 6.65
N PRO A 607 10.63 -5.81 7.07
CA PRO A 607 11.36 -6.26 8.27
C PRO A 607 12.88 -6.38 8.05
N ARG A 608 13.64 -6.55 9.16
CA ARG A 608 15.01 -7.08 9.14
C ARG A 608 14.97 -8.58 9.37
N VAL A 609 15.35 -9.37 8.37
CA VAL A 609 15.19 -10.82 8.37
C VAL A 609 16.51 -11.55 8.60
N ARG A 610 16.52 -12.55 9.50
CA ARG A 610 17.59 -13.52 9.72
C ARG A 610 17.09 -14.93 9.49
N SER A 611 17.79 -15.71 8.68
CA SER A 611 17.60 -17.15 8.46
C SER A 611 16.19 -17.60 8.02
N MET A 612 15.18 -16.77 8.15
CA MET A 612 13.78 -17.12 7.88
C MET A 612 13.42 -16.98 6.40
N SER A 613 12.35 -17.65 5.99
CA SER A 613 11.65 -17.46 4.72
C SER A 613 10.47 -16.52 4.93
N VAL A 614 10.50 -15.36 4.28
CA VAL A 614 9.56 -14.27 4.54
C VAL A 614 8.95 -13.74 3.25
N HIS A 615 7.62 -13.67 3.20
CA HIS A 615 6.87 -13.04 2.13
C HIS A 615 6.42 -11.63 2.54
N VAL A 616 6.80 -10.62 1.75
CA VAL A 616 6.56 -9.19 2.00
C VAL A 616 5.85 -8.62 0.79
N TRP A 617 4.55 -8.33 0.89
CA TRP A 617 3.76 -7.93 -0.27
C TRP A 617 2.70 -6.86 0.06
N ASN A 618 2.40 -6.00 -0.90
CA ASN A 618 1.44 -4.90 -0.79
C ASN A 618 1.59 -4.02 0.47
N ASN A 619 2.79 -3.87 1.00
CA ASN A 619 3.03 -2.91 2.08
C ASN A 619 3.28 -1.52 1.48
N TYR A 620 2.85 -0.50 2.21
CA TYR A 620 3.15 0.89 1.91
C TYR A 620 4.31 1.37 2.80
N TYR A 621 5.44 1.66 2.15
CA TYR A 621 6.62 2.27 2.77
C TYR A 621 6.58 3.76 2.48
N ASP A 622 6.25 4.55 3.46
CA ASP A 622 5.91 5.96 3.33
C ASP A 622 6.98 6.83 4.00
N GLY A 623 7.98 7.28 3.24
CA GLY A 623 9.05 8.13 3.77
C GLY A 623 10.00 7.45 4.75
N CYS A 624 10.39 6.18 4.51
CA CYS A 624 11.28 5.45 5.43
C CYS A 624 12.72 5.97 5.36
N SER A 625 13.26 6.42 6.50
CA SER A 625 14.47 7.24 6.57
C SER A 625 15.81 6.47 6.47
N LYS A 626 15.83 5.17 6.84
CA LYS A 626 17.07 4.36 6.84
C LYS A 626 17.04 3.23 5.82
N TYR A 627 16.14 2.26 5.95
CA TYR A 627 15.96 1.19 4.96
C TYR A 627 14.60 0.49 5.10
N GLY A 628 14.14 -0.09 4.00
CA GLY A 628 12.95 -0.93 3.93
C GLY A 628 13.23 -2.37 4.39
N VAL A 629 13.25 -3.31 3.46
CA VAL A 629 13.46 -4.74 3.71
C VAL A 629 14.95 -5.07 3.80
N GLY A 630 15.36 -5.81 4.84
CA GLY A 630 16.74 -6.23 5.02
C GLY A 630 16.90 -7.75 5.14
N SER A 631 17.79 -8.35 4.34
CA SER A 631 18.05 -9.79 4.31
C SER A 631 19.46 -10.14 4.84
N THR A 632 19.53 -10.96 5.90
CA THR A 632 20.77 -11.41 6.51
C THR A 632 20.76 -12.90 6.84
N MET A 633 21.93 -13.44 7.21
CA MET A 633 22.13 -14.79 7.75
C MET A 633 21.45 -15.89 6.93
N GLY A 634 21.51 -15.78 5.59
CA GLY A 634 20.96 -16.80 4.70
C GLY A 634 19.45 -16.81 4.56
N SER A 635 18.76 -15.74 4.97
CA SER A 635 17.32 -15.62 4.79
C SER A 635 16.90 -15.59 3.32
N SER A 636 15.69 -16.07 3.04
CA SER A 636 15.03 -15.98 1.74
C SER A 636 13.83 -15.05 1.85
N VAL A 637 13.86 -13.91 1.17
CA VAL A 637 12.81 -12.90 1.29
C VAL A 637 12.21 -12.62 -0.08
N PHE A 638 10.90 -12.87 -0.23
CA PHE A 638 10.15 -12.51 -1.43
C PHE A 638 9.46 -11.16 -1.22
N VAL A 639 9.82 -10.15 -2.02
CA VAL A 639 9.32 -8.79 -1.94
C VAL A 639 8.49 -8.51 -3.19
N GLU A 640 7.16 -8.44 -3.05
CA GLU A 640 6.22 -8.44 -4.17
C GLU A 640 5.20 -7.31 -4.07
N SER A 641 5.02 -6.57 -5.17
CA SER A 641 3.93 -5.59 -5.32
C SER A 641 3.80 -4.57 -4.18
N ASN A 642 4.91 -4.16 -3.56
CA ASN A 642 4.93 -3.12 -2.54
C ASN A 642 5.05 -1.73 -3.18
N TYR A 643 4.66 -0.69 -2.44
CA TYR A 643 4.85 0.69 -2.83
C TYR A 643 5.84 1.38 -1.89
N PHE A 644 6.96 1.84 -2.44
CA PHE A 644 8.01 2.56 -1.73
C PHE A 644 7.97 4.04 -2.13
N ARG A 645 7.33 4.89 -1.32
CA ARG A 645 7.35 6.35 -1.46
C ARG A 645 8.56 6.89 -0.69
N ASN A 646 9.46 7.56 -1.37
CA ASN A 646 10.64 8.21 -0.79
C ASN A 646 11.35 7.37 0.30
N THR A 647 11.44 6.06 0.06
CA THR A 647 12.08 5.12 0.98
C THR A 647 13.55 5.00 0.67
N LYS A 648 14.41 5.41 1.60
CA LYS A 648 15.85 5.21 1.46
C LYS A 648 16.18 3.72 1.57
N ASN A 649 17.04 3.21 0.67
CA ASN A 649 17.42 1.79 0.64
C ASN A 649 16.20 0.84 0.71
N PRO A 650 15.31 0.79 -0.30
CA PRO A 650 14.10 -0.03 -0.24
C PRO A 650 14.36 -1.50 0.09
N MET A 651 15.47 -2.06 -0.38
CA MET A 651 15.93 -3.42 -0.12
C MET A 651 17.42 -3.41 0.15
N LEU A 652 17.87 -4.20 1.13
CA LEU A 652 19.29 -4.38 1.43
C LEU A 652 19.60 -5.86 1.67
N ILE A 653 20.68 -6.34 1.07
CA ILE A 653 21.32 -7.59 1.44
C ILE A 653 22.59 -7.26 2.21
N SER A 654 22.77 -7.84 3.37
CA SER A 654 23.92 -7.54 4.24
C SER A 654 25.25 -7.76 3.53
N ARG A 655 26.12 -6.74 3.57
CA ARG A 655 27.49 -6.71 3.08
C ARG A 655 27.63 -6.88 1.57
N GLN A 656 26.58 -6.50 0.80
CA GLN A 656 26.63 -6.42 -0.66
C GLN A 656 25.72 -5.32 -1.19
N GLY A 657 25.80 -5.02 -2.48
CA GLY A 657 24.96 -4.00 -3.13
C GLY A 657 25.11 -2.63 -2.47
N THR A 658 24.00 -2.01 -2.17
CA THR A 658 23.90 -0.69 -1.52
C THR A 658 24.41 -0.73 -0.07
N ASP A 659 24.32 -1.85 0.65
CA ASP A 659 24.83 -1.98 2.03
C ASP A 659 26.38 -1.96 2.10
N ALA A 660 27.03 -1.87 0.96
CA ALA A 660 28.47 -1.64 0.87
C ALA A 660 29.37 -2.54 1.72
N LYS A 661 29.60 -3.74 1.34
CA LYS A 661 30.85 -4.50 1.53
C LYS A 661 31.63 -4.29 2.84
N GLY A 662 30.98 -4.25 3.97
CA GLY A 662 31.73 -4.16 5.22
C GLY A 662 30.99 -3.51 6.36
N ALA A 663 31.34 -2.31 6.74
CA ALA A 663 30.71 -1.55 7.81
C ALA A 663 29.39 -0.89 7.37
N GLY A 664 28.52 -1.66 6.70
CA GLY A 664 27.28 -1.15 6.14
C GLY A 664 26.33 -0.54 7.16
N THR A 665 25.39 0.24 6.66
CA THR A 665 24.34 0.91 7.45
C THR A 665 23.35 -0.07 8.09
N PHE A 666 23.35 -1.33 7.65
CA PHE A 666 22.33 -2.33 7.94
C PHE A 666 22.81 -3.43 8.88
N SER A 667 23.84 -4.19 8.51
CA SER A 667 24.32 -5.34 9.29
C SER A 667 25.74 -5.76 8.93
N GLY A 668 26.48 -6.28 9.89
CA GLY A 668 27.79 -6.94 9.66
C GLY A 668 27.71 -8.46 9.48
N GLU A 669 26.49 -9.04 9.42
CA GLU A 669 26.24 -10.48 9.32
C GLU A 669 26.39 -10.97 7.87
N ASN A 670 26.39 -12.29 7.65
CA ASN A 670 26.29 -12.85 6.30
C ASN A 670 25.00 -12.37 5.61
N GLY A 671 25.03 -12.28 4.28
CA GLY A 671 23.85 -11.94 3.51
C GLY A 671 22.82 -13.07 3.43
N GLY A 672 21.63 -12.75 2.95
CA GLY A 672 20.64 -13.68 2.42
C GLY A 672 20.33 -13.33 0.98
N VAL A 673 19.16 -13.69 0.47
CA VAL A 673 18.75 -13.34 -0.90
C VAL A 673 17.33 -12.76 -0.87
N ILE A 674 17.15 -11.65 -1.60
CA ILE A 674 15.83 -11.04 -1.86
C ILE A 674 15.44 -11.35 -3.30
N LYS A 675 14.28 -12.00 -3.49
CA LYS A 675 13.55 -12.07 -4.75
C LYS A 675 12.60 -10.88 -4.83
N SER A 676 12.60 -10.16 -5.96
CA SER A 676 11.79 -8.94 -6.16
C SER A 676 10.86 -9.09 -7.37
N TYR A 677 9.59 -8.66 -7.22
CA TYR A 677 8.62 -8.65 -8.31
C TYR A 677 7.60 -7.52 -8.17
N GLY A 678 7.37 -6.74 -9.23
CA GLY A 678 6.25 -5.81 -9.35
C GLY A 678 6.20 -4.66 -8.33
N ASN A 679 7.34 -4.31 -7.70
CA ASN A 679 7.37 -3.21 -6.72
C ASN A 679 7.43 -1.84 -7.41
N VAL A 680 6.84 -0.82 -6.78
CA VAL A 680 6.85 0.58 -7.23
C VAL A 680 7.79 1.41 -6.34
N TYR A 681 8.60 2.27 -6.96
CA TYR A 681 9.52 3.20 -6.29
C TYR A 681 9.18 4.63 -6.71
N ALA A 682 8.51 5.39 -5.86
CA ALA A 682 7.96 6.70 -6.15
C ALA A 682 8.57 7.82 -5.29
N GLU A 683 8.44 9.07 -5.74
CA GLU A 683 8.83 10.29 -5.02
C GLU A 683 10.25 10.23 -4.42
N LYS A 684 11.19 9.66 -5.16
CA LYS A 684 12.56 9.41 -4.69
C LYS A 684 13.31 10.72 -4.47
N SER A 685 13.91 10.88 -3.31
CA SER A 685 14.91 11.92 -3.07
C SER A 685 16.12 11.74 -4.01
N SER A 686 16.90 12.77 -4.21
CA SER A 686 18.09 12.68 -5.06
C SER A 686 19.11 11.70 -4.48
N GLY A 687 19.54 10.71 -5.28
CA GLY A 687 20.58 9.74 -4.91
C GLY A 687 20.29 8.33 -5.40
N SER A 688 21.33 7.48 -5.48
CA SER A 688 21.24 6.10 -5.97
C SER A 688 20.54 5.14 -4.98
N ASN A 689 20.38 5.54 -3.71
CA ASN A 689 19.92 4.66 -2.64
C ASN A 689 18.40 4.48 -2.57
N TYR A 690 17.64 5.09 -3.46
CA TYR A 690 16.16 5.03 -3.50
C TYR A 690 15.62 4.05 -4.54
N THR A 691 16.50 3.31 -5.18
CA THR A 691 16.15 2.20 -6.08
C THR A 691 17.16 1.08 -5.87
N PRO A 692 16.72 -0.17 -5.66
CA PRO A 692 17.64 -1.30 -5.44
C PRO A 692 18.52 -1.56 -6.68
N VAL A 693 19.75 -2.01 -6.43
CA VAL A 693 20.62 -2.55 -7.47
C VAL A 693 20.17 -3.99 -7.73
N THR A 694 19.75 -4.29 -8.96
CA THR A 694 19.32 -5.64 -9.33
C THR A 694 20.51 -6.53 -9.68
N GLN A 695 20.34 -7.84 -9.59
CA GLN A 695 21.36 -8.83 -10.00
C GLN A 695 21.69 -8.70 -11.51
N LYS A 696 20.76 -8.23 -12.32
CA LYS A 696 20.98 -7.95 -13.76
C LYS A 696 21.97 -6.79 -13.95
N GLN A 697 21.94 -5.78 -13.08
CA GLN A 697 22.84 -4.63 -13.10
C GLN A 697 24.22 -4.96 -12.51
N SER A 698 24.25 -5.84 -11.50
CA SER A 698 25.49 -6.28 -10.86
C SER A 698 25.38 -7.76 -10.49
N ALA A 699 26.11 -8.63 -11.20
CA ALA A 699 25.98 -10.08 -11.09
C ALA A 699 26.26 -10.65 -9.68
N THR A 700 27.10 -9.99 -8.90
CA THR A 700 27.53 -10.45 -7.58
C THR A 700 27.24 -9.47 -6.46
N ASP A 701 27.06 -8.20 -6.78
CA ASP A 701 27.00 -7.10 -5.82
C ASP A 701 25.65 -6.36 -5.98
N PHE A 702 24.57 -7.04 -5.61
CA PHE A 702 23.18 -6.63 -5.83
C PHE A 702 22.37 -6.57 -4.53
N ASP A 703 21.28 -5.82 -4.54
CA ASP A 703 20.30 -5.69 -3.45
C ASP A 703 19.13 -6.69 -3.61
N CYS A 704 18.81 -7.09 -4.84
CA CYS A 704 17.76 -8.06 -5.10
C CYS A 704 17.96 -8.79 -6.44
N TYR A 705 17.35 -9.97 -6.56
CA TYR A 705 17.13 -10.68 -7.81
C TYR A 705 15.72 -10.38 -8.32
N GLU A 706 15.63 -9.61 -9.38
CA GLU A 706 14.36 -9.22 -9.98
C GLU A 706 13.90 -10.26 -11.00
N VAL A 707 12.66 -10.74 -10.86
CA VAL A 707 12.01 -11.66 -11.78
C VAL A 707 10.99 -10.95 -12.67
N THR A 708 10.75 -11.47 -13.88
CA THR A 708 9.78 -10.95 -14.83
C THR A 708 8.40 -11.57 -14.66
N ASN A 709 8.34 -12.79 -14.16
CA ASN A 709 7.09 -13.45 -13.77
C ASN A 709 7.16 -13.84 -12.30
N ARG A 710 6.06 -13.67 -11.60
CA ARG A 710 5.98 -13.97 -10.17
C ARG A 710 6.47 -15.39 -9.81
N ASN A 711 6.14 -16.37 -10.63
CA ASN A 711 6.47 -17.78 -10.37
C ASN A 711 7.86 -18.21 -10.87
N ASP A 712 8.68 -17.28 -11.39
CA ASP A 712 10.03 -17.60 -11.77
C ASP A 712 10.85 -17.95 -10.52
N GLU A 713 11.64 -19.00 -10.58
CA GLU A 713 12.56 -19.38 -9.52
C GLU A 713 13.85 -18.54 -9.60
N VAL A 714 14.44 -18.30 -8.43
CA VAL A 714 15.79 -17.76 -8.33
C VAL A 714 16.77 -18.92 -8.55
N PRO A 715 17.65 -18.86 -9.56
CA PRO A 715 18.62 -19.93 -9.81
C PRO A 715 19.55 -20.16 -8.62
N SER A 716 19.86 -21.40 -8.29
CA SER A 716 20.78 -21.77 -7.19
C SER A 716 22.21 -21.23 -7.33
N THR A 717 22.55 -20.73 -8.50
CA THR A 717 23.82 -20.02 -8.78
C THR A 717 23.82 -18.59 -8.27
N VAL A 718 22.63 -17.98 -8.06
CA VAL A 718 22.46 -16.66 -7.45
C VAL A 718 22.58 -16.82 -5.95
N LYS A 719 23.63 -16.24 -5.36
CA LYS A 719 23.98 -16.42 -3.95
C LYS A 719 24.34 -15.09 -3.31
N ALA A 720 24.11 -15.02 -2.02
CA ALA A 720 24.65 -13.96 -1.20
C ALA A 720 26.18 -13.89 -1.34
N LEU A 721 26.72 -12.69 -1.54
CA LEU A 721 28.17 -12.47 -1.72
C LEU A 721 28.95 -12.92 -0.47
N VAL A 722 28.43 -12.66 0.71
CA VAL A 722 29.01 -13.11 1.98
C VAL A 722 28.09 -14.14 2.62
N GLY A 723 28.64 -15.34 2.83
CA GLY A 723 27.91 -16.50 3.34
C GLY A 723 27.52 -17.52 2.27
N GLY A 724 27.43 -17.12 1.00
CA GLY A 724 27.22 -18.02 -0.15
C GLY A 724 25.86 -18.74 -0.18
N THR A 725 24.87 -18.29 0.59
CA THR A 725 23.54 -18.90 0.67
C THR A 725 22.72 -18.54 -0.57
N ALA A 726 22.01 -19.52 -1.15
CA ALA A 726 21.06 -19.34 -2.24
C ALA A 726 19.63 -19.13 -1.68
N TYR A 727 18.78 -18.58 -2.52
CA TYR A 727 17.33 -18.47 -2.24
C TYR A 727 16.69 -19.87 -2.29
N ASN A 728 15.77 -20.16 -1.36
CA ASN A 728 15.18 -21.48 -1.23
C ASN A 728 13.87 -21.70 -2.04
N ASN A 729 13.42 -20.69 -2.79
CA ASN A 729 12.21 -20.75 -3.65
C ASN A 729 10.92 -21.21 -2.94
N PHE A 730 10.77 -20.91 -1.64
CA PHE A 730 9.59 -21.30 -0.84
C PHE A 730 8.28 -20.75 -1.41
N ASP A 731 8.33 -19.63 -2.10
CA ASP A 731 7.19 -18.92 -2.67
C ASP A 731 6.65 -19.56 -3.97
N THR A 732 7.40 -20.49 -4.57
CA THR A 732 6.98 -21.24 -5.77
C THR A 732 6.44 -22.64 -5.44
N ASP A 733 6.56 -23.10 -4.18
CA ASP A 733 5.99 -24.37 -3.72
C ASP A 733 4.50 -24.20 -3.39
N ALA A 734 3.64 -24.74 -4.29
CA ALA A 734 2.19 -24.65 -4.18
C ALA A 734 1.60 -25.34 -2.92
N ASN A 735 2.34 -26.23 -2.26
CA ASN A 735 1.91 -26.88 -1.02
C ASN A 735 2.26 -26.04 0.22
N LEU A 736 3.14 -25.06 0.06
CA LEU A 736 3.69 -24.27 1.15
C LEU A 736 3.15 -22.84 1.14
N ILE A 737 3.10 -22.21 -0.04
CA ILE A 737 2.57 -20.83 -0.13
C ILE A 737 1.04 -20.85 0.04
N TYR A 738 0.53 -19.92 0.83
CA TYR A 738 -0.90 -19.72 1.01
C TYR A 738 -1.53 -19.09 -0.24
N LYS A 739 -2.86 -19.17 -0.35
CA LYS A 739 -3.61 -18.48 -1.42
C LYS A 739 -3.74 -16.99 -1.09
N TYR A 740 -3.46 -16.14 -2.05
CA TYR A 740 -3.63 -14.69 -1.96
C TYR A 740 -3.80 -14.09 -3.35
N THR A 741 -4.26 -12.86 -3.40
CA THR A 741 -4.35 -12.08 -4.63
C THR A 741 -3.77 -10.71 -4.32
N PRO A 742 -2.57 -10.38 -4.81
CA PRO A 742 -1.99 -9.08 -4.55
C PRO A 742 -2.77 -7.99 -5.28
N ASP A 743 -2.93 -6.85 -4.60
CA ASP A 743 -3.35 -5.62 -5.24
C ASP A 743 -2.26 -5.14 -6.21
N ASN A 744 -2.65 -4.31 -7.17
CA ASN A 744 -1.66 -3.66 -7.98
C ASN A 744 -0.83 -2.69 -7.12
N ALA A 745 0.50 -2.76 -7.26
CA ALA A 745 1.41 -1.98 -6.42
C ALA A 745 1.14 -0.46 -6.43
N ALA A 746 0.66 0.10 -7.55
CA ALA A 746 0.33 1.52 -7.65
C ALA A 746 -0.89 1.92 -6.79
N ASP A 747 -1.77 0.99 -6.47
CA ASP A 747 -2.99 1.23 -5.69
C ASP A 747 -2.78 1.03 -4.18
N VAL A 748 -1.67 0.40 -3.79
CA VAL A 748 -1.34 0.07 -2.40
C VAL A 748 -1.47 1.25 -1.44
N PRO A 749 -1.00 2.47 -1.76
CA PRO A 749 -1.21 3.62 -0.86
C PRO A 749 -2.69 3.87 -0.56
N ALA A 750 -3.56 3.85 -1.56
CA ALA A 750 -4.99 4.09 -1.39
C ALA A 750 -5.68 2.95 -0.61
N VAL A 751 -5.29 1.70 -0.87
CA VAL A 751 -5.81 0.53 -0.15
C VAL A 751 -5.41 0.58 1.31
N VAL A 752 -4.11 0.80 1.59
CA VAL A 752 -3.55 0.75 2.94
C VAL A 752 -4.00 1.92 3.80
N THR A 753 -4.14 3.12 3.23
CA THR A 753 -4.63 4.31 3.97
C THR A 753 -6.16 4.42 4.00
N GLY A 754 -6.87 3.60 3.22
CA GLY A 754 -8.34 3.60 3.10
C GLY A 754 -9.09 3.26 4.38
N TRP A 755 -10.43 3.26 4.32
CA TRP A 755 -11.32 3.02 5.49
C TRP A 755 -11.08 1.67 6.16
N THR A 756 -10.91 0.61 5.39
CA THR A 756 -10.62 -0.75 5.85
C THR A 756 -9.13 -1.11 5.77
N GLY A 757 -8.27 -0.11 5.58
CA GLY A 757 -6.82 -0.28 5.51
C GLY A 757 -6.14 -0.40 6.88
N ALA A 758 -4.86 -0.07 6.93
CA ALA A 758 -4.00 -0.24 8.10
C ALA A 758 -4.44 0.59 9.32
N GLY A 759 -4.30 0.01 10.51
CA GLY A 759 -4.66 0.61 11.77
C GLY A 759 -6.17 0.71 11.99
N ARG A 760 -6.58 1.24 13.12
CA ARG A 760 -7.98 1.50 13.46
C ARG A 760 -8.17 2.87 14.11
N MET A 761 -7.28 3.26 15.02
CA MET A 761 -7.38 4.53 15.76
C MET A 761 -7.26 5.75 14.84
N ASN A 762 -6.48 5.65 13.77
CA ASN A 762 -6.31 6.67 12.74
C ASN A 762 -7.59 6.95 11.92
N LYS A 763 -8.63 6.11 12.06
CA LYS A 763 -9.92 6.30 11.38
C LYS A 763 -10.85 7.26 12.12
N GLY A 764 -10.53 7.65 13.33
CA GLY A 764 -11.40 8.53 14.11
C GLY A 764 -10.74 9.24 15.28
N ASP A 765 -10.29 8.52 16.30
CA ASP A 765 -9.97 9.11 17.60
C ASP A 765 -8.61 9.84 17.67
N PHE A 766 -7.59 9.34 16.98
CA PHE A 766 -6.26 9.96 16.94
C PHE A 766 -5.91 10.40 15.51
N GLN A 767 -5.70 11.70 15.33
CA GLN A 767 -5.36 12.31 14.05
C GLN A 767 -3.95 12.91 14.10
N TRP A 768 -3.11 12.51 13.16
CA TRP A 768 -1.78 13.06 12.96
C TRP A 768 -1.44 13.07 11.47
N THR A 769 -0.73 14.10 11.03
CA THR A 769 -0.25 14.20 9.65
C THR A 769 1.23 14.54 9.69
N PHE A 770 2.04 13.70 9.07
CA PHE A 770 3.46 13.93 8.92
C PHE A 770 3.76 15.00 7.86
N ASN A 771 4.85 15.71 8.05
CA ASN A 771 5.38 16.63 7.06
C ASN A 771 6.43 15.93 6.19
N ASN A 772 5.99 15.43 5.03
CA ASN A 772 6.84 14.68 4.10
C ASN A 772 8.14 15.41 3.74
N SER A 773 8.13 16.74 3.66
CA SER A 773 9.31 17.52 3.25
C SER A 773 10.45 17.53 4.28
N THR A 774 10.15 17.31 5.55
CA THR A 774 11.10 17.33 6.67
C THR A 774 11.24 16.00 7.36
N GLU A 775 10.22 15.15 7.36
CA GLU A 775 10.14 13.94 8.17
C GLU A 775 10.50 12.67 7.40
N ASP A 776 10.36 12.64 6.06
CA ASP A 776 10.78 11.51 5.22
C ASP A 776 12.24 11.07 5.44
N THR A 777 13.14 11.99 5.77
CA THR A 777 14.57 11.72 5.95
C THR A 777 15.03 11.88 7.40
N ASN A 778 14.13 12.29 8.30
CA ASN A 778 14.42 12.48 9.71
C ASN A 778 14.22 11.16 10.47
N TYR A 779 15.20 10.79 11.26
CA TYR A 779 15.15 9.62 12.16
C TYR A 779 15.16 10.02 13.65
N GLY A 780 14.95 11.29 13.95
CA GLY A 780 14.77 11.80 15.31
C GLY A 780 13.33 11.58 15.80
N VAL A 781 13.13 11.68 17.10
CA VAL A 781 11.78 11.69 17.69
C VAL A 781 11.07 12.99 17.33
N ILE A 782 9.85 12.91 16.84
CA ILE A 782 8.95 14.04 16.66
C ILE A 782 8.36 14.37 18.02
N SER A 783 8.84 15.47 18.63
CA SER A 783 8.48 15.85 20.00
C SER A 783 7.00 16.11 20.19
N GLU A 784 6.36 16.68 19.19
CA GLU A 784 4.92 16.98 19.17
C GLU A 784 4.09 15.71 19.16
N LEU A 785 4.46 14.71 18.33
CA LEU A 785 3.80 13.40 18.32
C LEU A 785 3.98 12.69 19.69
N LYS A 786 5.20 12.67 20.22
CA LYS A 786 5.46 12.08 21.54
C LYS A 786 4.64 12.76 22.65
N THR A 787 4.52 14.08 22.61
CA THR A 787 3.71 14.84 23.55
C THR A 787 2.22 14.52 23.40
N ALA A 788 1.73 14.37 22.15
CA ALA A 788 0.35 13.97 21.90
C ALA A 788 0.04 12.58 22.51
N LEU A 789 0.97 11.63 22.34
CA LEU A 789 0.83 10.29 22.92
C LEU A 789 0.86 10.28 24.45
N GLN A 790 1.73 11.08 25.08
CA GLN A 790 1.82 11.23 26.54
C GLN A 790 0.54 11.83 27.15
N ASN A 791 -0.13 12.69 26.38
CA ASN A 791 -1.36 13.35 26.81
C ASN A 791 -2.64 12.67 26.30
N TYR A 792 -2.50 11.62 25.48
CA TYR A 792 -3.65 10.94 24.89
C TYR A 792 -4.58 10.35 25.97
N LYS A 793 -5.85 10.58 25.79
CA LYS A 793 -6.93 9.99 26.61
C LYS A 793 -8.14 9.75 25.72
N SER A 794 -8.67 8.55 25.74
CA SER A 794 -9.95 8.26 25.10
C SER A 794 -11.03 9.22 25.60
N SER A 795 -11.90 9.65 24.71
CA SER A 795 -13.07 10.47 25.06
C SER A 795 -14.19 9.66 25.74
N LEU A 796 -14.05 8.36 25.88
CA LEU A 796 -14.99 7.46 26.54
C LEU A 796 -15.24 7.88 27.99
N LYS A 797 -16.52 8.01 28.37
CA LYS A 797 -16.98 8.31 29.76
C LYS A 797 -17.45 7.05 30.48
N GLY A 798 -17.69 5.96 29.77
CA GLY A 798 -18.18 4.69 30.30
C GLY A 798 -19.27 4.07 29.44
N HIS A 799 -20.08 3.21 30.06
CA HIS A 799 -21.23 2.58 29.43
C HIS A 799 -22.51 3.27 29.88
N PHE A 800 -23.58 3.11 29.10
CA PHE A 800 -24.90 3.62 29.51
C PHE A 800 -25.58 2.74 30.54
#